data_9e1b73b4dfc32adaf49f770320b59f5f
#
_entry.id   9e1b73b4dfc32adaf49f770320b59f5f
#
_cell.length_a   1.000
_cell.length_b   1.000
_cell.length_c   1.000
_cell.angle_alpha   90.00
_cell.angle_beta   90.00
_cell.angle_gamma   90.00
#
_symmetry.space_group_name_H-M   'P 1'
#
loop_
_entity.id
_entity.type
_entity.pdbx_description
1 polymer ?
#
loop_
_entity_poly.entity_id
_entity_poly.type
_entity_poly.pdbx_seq_one_letter_code
_entity_poly.pdbx_strand_id
1 'polypeptide(L)'
;MTTTVINLSSLDGSNGFRLDGDYSGRSVSNAGDVNGDGFDDVIVGAHNENPYDNSPDASYVVFGKASGFDATIDLSSLDGNNGFRLDGAANDFSGTSVSSAGDVNSDGFDDVIIGAPLTDSNGNYSGSSYVVFGKATGFDATIDLSSLDGSNGFRLDGETAYDRSGRSVSSAGDVNGDGFDDVIIGAPLTDSNGYYSGSSYVVFGKASGFTATLDLSSLDGSNGFHLDGEAAGDLSGRSVSNAGDVNGDGFDDVIVGAPTINDVGSSYVVFGKASGFGATLDLASLDGSNGFRLDGETANDRSGYSVSNAGDVNGDGFDDVIVGAAFADPNGAFSGASYVVFGKASGFDAALDLSSLDGSNGFRLDGEAAGDQSGTSVSNAGDVNGDGFDDVIVGAFGADPNGPLSGSSYVVFGKASGFDATIDLSSLDSNSGFRLDGVAGDASDSVSNAGDVNSDGFDDLIVGAPSDRNGDFSGSSYVIFGRSDFNGNGNVISGTPGDDTLTGTSAAERFEAGDGNDRMIGRGGADEFHGEAGNDYMRVPDLGFRLVDGGIGNDILALGGSDLNLNLTDMGSKISGIETIRLFGTGDNTLTLTAADVLNLSDTTNTLKVNGNEGDRIVGLSHGWGDGGVHGDFHTFFNDAAVLLVGVNVATDFA
;
A
#
# COMPACT_ATOMS: atom_id res chain seq x y z
N MET A 1 22.30 -7.26 -15.17
CA MET A 1 20.90 -7.49 -15.59
C MET A 1 20.35 -6.11 -15.87
N THR A 2 19.36 -5.94 -16.70
CA THR A 2 18.80 -4.60 -16.99
C THR A 2 17.64 -4.36 -16.05
N THR A 3 17.59 -3.19 -15.43
CA THR A 3 16.44 -2.74 -14.61
C THR A 3 15.15 -2.83 -15.43
N THR A 4 14.11 -3.40 -14.86
CA THR A 4 12.77 -3.35 -15.46
C THR A 4 12.28 -1.89 -15.40
N VAL A 5 11.86 -1.36 -16.54
CA VAL A 5 11.41 0.05 -16.65
C VAL A 5 10.01 0.09 -17.23
N ILE A 6 9.11 0.78 -16.53
CA ILE A 6 7.76 1.07 -16.98
C ILE A 6 7.68 2.56 -17.30
N ASN A 7 7.33 2.89 -18.54
CA ASN A 7 7.09 4.29 -18.91
C ASN A 7 5.64 4.67 -18.57
N LEU A 8 5.44 5.72 -17.76
CA LEU A 8 4.10 6.19 -17.39
C LEU A 8 3.23 6.56 -18.60
N SER A 9 3.87 6.89 -19.73
CA SER A 9 3.14 7.12 -20.99
C SER A 9 2.58 5.86 -21.66
N SER A 10 2.91 4.67 -21.16
CA SER A 10 2.44 3.39 -21.71
C SER A 10 1.17 2.85 -21.03
N LEU A 11 0.64 3.56 -20.04
CA LEU A 11 -0.59 3.17 -19.37
C LEU A 11 -1.79 3.28 -20.33
N ASP A 12 -2.61 2.23 -20.38
CA ASP A 12 -3.66 2.09 -21.40
C ASP A 12 -5.05 1.72 -20.86
N GLY A 13 -5.20 1.70 -19.53
CA GLY A 13 -6.42 1.33 -18.83
C GLY A 13 -6.46 -0.14 -18.37
N SER A 14 -5.57 -0.99 -18.90
CA SER A 14 -5.44 -2.39 -18.49
C SER A 14 -4.27 -2.63 -17.53
N ASN A 15 -3.26 -1.76 -17.56
CA ASN A 15 -2.06 -1.82 -16.71
C ASN A 15 -1.93 -0.59 -15.79
N GLY A 16 -2.97 0.22 -15.73
CA GLY A 16 -3.02 1.48 -15.03
C GLY A 16 -3.61 2.59 -15.90
N PHE A 17 -3.78 3.77 -15.35
CA PHE A 17 -4.42 4.89 -16.04
C PHE A 17 -3.84 6.23 -15.60
N ARG A 18 -4.13 7.28 -16.35
CA ARG A 18 -3.74 8.65 -16.06
C ARG A 18 -4.94 9.49 -15.62
N LEU A 19 -4.74 10.33 -14.63
CA LEU A 19 -5.68 11.34 -14.12
C LEU A 19 -5.19 12.72 -14.58
N ASP A 20 -5.96 13.44 -15.36
CA ASP A 20 -5.63 14.78 -15.85
C ASP A 20 -6.49 15.84 -15.16
N GLY A 21 -5.87 16.87 -14.62
CA GLY A 21 -6.58 18.00 -14.01
C GLY A 21 -5.69 19.24 -13.88
N ASP A 22 -6.30 20.42 -13.81
CA ASP A 22 -5.56 21.66 -13.61
C ASP A 22 -4.88 21.63 -12.22
N TYR A 23 -3.57 21.93 -12.18
CA TYR A 23 -2.72 21.95 -10.98
C TYR A 23 -2.67 20.64 -10.18
N SER A 24 -3.15 19.52 -10.71
CA SER A 24 -3.24 18.23 -10.02
C SER A 24 -1.89 17.52 -9.89
N GLY A 25 -1.78 16.57 -8.95
CA GLY A 25 -0.65 15.65 -8.82
C GLY A 25 0.48 16.12 -7.92
N ARG A 26 0.32 17.21 -7.17
CA ARG A 26 1.33 17.67 -6.21
C ARG A 26 1.41 16.83 -4.94
N SER A 27 0.28 16.32 -4.52
CA SER A 27 0.16 15.34 -3.45
C SER A 27 -0.83 14.29 -3.91
N VAL A 28 -0.47 13.05 -3.76
CA VAL A 28 -1.31 11.91 -4.12
C VAL A 28 -1.26 10.88 -2.99
N SER A 29 -2.36 10.16 -2.79
CA SER A 29 -2.43 9.10 -1.78
C SER A 29 -3.54 8.11 -2.10
N ASN A 30 -3.48 6.94 -1.47
CA ASN A 30 -4.65 6.12 -1.19
C ASN A 30 -5.68 6.96 -0.42
N ALA A 31 -6.95 6.76 -0.69
CA ALA A 31 -8.07 7.34 0.06
C ALA A 31 -8.79 6.28 0.91
N GLY A 32 -8.46 4.99 0.74
CA GLY A 32 -9.25 3.87 1.25
C GLY A 32 -10.55 3.68 0.49
N ASP A 33 -11.44 2.86 0.98
CA ASP A 33 -12.78 2.63 0.40
C ASP A 33 -13.79 3.67 0.92
N VAL A 34 -13.70 4.90 0.38
CA VAL A 34 -14.51 6.06 0.80
C VAL A 34 -16.00 5.85 0.53
N ASN A 35 -16.33 5.02 -0.45
CA ASN A 35 -17.70 4.80 -0.90
C ASN A 35 -18.29 3.45 -0.47
N GLY A 36 -17.50 2.54 0.10
CA GLY A 36 -17.92 1.24 0.63
C GLY A 36 -18.28 0.23 -0.45
N ASP A 37 -17.69 0.33 -1.64
CA ASP A 37 -17.96 -0.58 -2.74
C ASP A 37 -16.97 -1.76 -2.83
N GLY A 38 -15.95 -1.77 -1.97
CA GLY A 38 -14.96 -2.84 -1.85
C GLY A 38 -13.74 -2.66 -2.76
N PHE A 39 -13.55 -1.48 -3.33
CA PHE A 39 -12.38 -1.06 -4.08
C PHE A 39 -11.74 0.13 -3.37
N ASP A 40 -10.43 0.14 -3.29
CA ASP A 40 -9.74 1.32 -2.77
C ASP A 40 -9.86 2.49 -3.76
N ASP A 41 -10.01 3.68 -3.21
CA ASP A 41 -10.13 4.93 -3.93
C ASP A 41 -8.80 5.70 -3.87
N VAL A 42 -8.59 6.66 -4.74
CA VAL A 42 -7.39 7.52 -4.70
C VAL A 42 -7.77 8.99 -4.51
N ILE A 43 -6.90 9.73 -3.80
CA ILE A 43 -7.04 11.17 -3.63
C ILE A 43 -5.88 11.93 -4.26
N VAL A 44 -6.20 13.01 -4.97
CA VAL A 44 -5.25 13.87 -5.69
C VAL A 44 -5.43 15.32 -5.27
N GLY A 45 -4.39 15.94 -4.77
CA GLY A 45 -4.35 17.36 -4.47
C GLY A 45 -4.07 18.21 -5.72
N ALA A 46 -4.77 19.33 -5.84
CA ALA A 46 -4.71 20.24 -6.99
C ALA A 46 -4.78 21.70 -6.53
N HIS A 47 -3.77 22.15 -5.79
CA HIS A 47 -3.73 23.53 -5.32
C HIS A 47 -3.07 24.47 -6.34
N ASN A 48 -3.64 25.63 -6.50
CA ASN A 48 -3.25 26.62 -7.49
C ASN A 48 -2.11 27.54 -6.97
N GLU A 49 -0.90 27.35 -7.47
CA GLU A 49 0.24 28.22 -7.13
C GLU A 49 0.26 29.58 -7.87
N ASN A 50 -0.68 29.83 -8.77
CA ASN A 50 -0.73 31.07 -9.51
C ASN A 50 -1.38 32.20 -8.68
N PRO A 51 -0.62 33.17 -8.15
CA PRO A 51 -1.16 34.21 -7.28
C PRO A 51 -2.07 35.22 -8.01
N TYR A 52 -2.23 35.08 -9.31
CA TYR A 52 -3.11 35.93 -10.15
C TYR A 52 -4.40 35.21 -10.54
N ASP A 53 -4.50 33.94 -10.24
CA ASP A 53 -5.71 33.14 -10.40
C ASP A 53 -6.42 33.01 -9.06
N ASN A 54 -7.66 33.45 -9.00
CA ASN A 54 -8.48 33.33 -7.79
C ASN A 54 -9.46 32.14 -7.91
N SER A 55 -9.12 31.13 -8.68
CA SER A 55 -9.88 29.88 -8.70
C SER A 55 -9.75 29.19 -7.32
N PRO A 56 -10.79 28.52 -6.85
CA PRO A 56 -10.69 27.72 -5.65
C PRO A 56 -9.62 26.64 -5.79
N ASP A 57 -8.81 26.44 -4.74
CA ASP A 57 -7.96 25.26 -4.62
C ASP A 57 -8.84 24.01 -4.50
N ALA A 58 -8.38 22.88 -5.02
CA ALA A 58 -9.19 21.68 -5.06
C ALA A 58 -8.41 20.42 -4.69
N SER A 59 -9.15 19.39 -4.34
CA SER A 59 -8.68 17.99 -4.33
C SER A 59 -9.73 17.12 -4.99
N TYR A 60 -9.35 15.94 -5.43
CA TYR A 60 -10.24 15.03 -6.14
C TYR A 60 -10.11 13.64 -5.55
N VAL A 61 -11.25 12.99 -5.25
CA VAL A 61 -11.32 11.56 -4.94
C VAL A 61 -11.84 10.85 -6.19
N VAL A 62 -11.16 9.80 -6.63
CA VAL A 62 -11.53 8.99 -7.79
C VAL A 62 -11.77 7.57 -7.33
N PHE A 63 -12.98 7.06 -7.61
CA PHE A 63 -13.41 5.76 -7.14
C PHE A 63 -12.80 4.63 -7.95
N GLY A 64 -12.34 3.59 -7.21
CA GLY A 64 -11.92 2.31 -7.73
C GLY A 64 -13.04 1.54 -8.42
N LYS A 65 -12.71 0.48 -9.13
CA LYS A 65 -13.68 -0.44 -9.76
C LYS A 65 -13.00 -1.64 -10.39
N ALA A 66 -13.67 -2.79 -10.44
CA ALA A 66 -13.11 -4.04 -10.94
C ALA A 66 -12.52 -4.01 -12.36
N SER A 67 -12.95 -3.10 -13.24
CA SER A 67 -12.44 -3.07 -14.63
C SER A 67 -13.03 -1.90 -15.42
N GLY A 68 -12.53 -1.73 -16.65
CA GLY A 68 -13.06 -0.73 -17.59
C GLY A 68 -12.57 0.67 -17.28
N PHE A 69 -11.33 0.79 -16.81
CA PHE A 69 -10.66 2.09 -16.74
C PHE A 69 -10.31 2.56 -18.15
N ASP A 70 -10.61 3.82 -18.43
CA ASP A 70 -10.07 4.49 -19.61
C ASP A 70 -8.59 4.81 -19.38
N ALA A 71 -7.76 4.78 -20.42
CA ALA A 71 -6.33 5.13 -20.31
C ALA A 71 -6.09 6.53 -19.70
N THR A 72 -7.09 7.40 -19.79
CA THR A 72 -7.06 8.75 -19.20
C THR A 72 -8.44 9.12 -18.67
N ILE A 73 -8.48 9.60 -17.44
CA ILE A 73 -9.67 10.14 -16.77
C ILE A 73 -9.44 11.64 -16.58
N ASP A 74 -10.35 12.45 -17.10
CA ASP A 74 -10.39 13.90 -16.85
C ASP A 74 -11.05 14.15 -15.50
N LEU A 75 -10.33 14.71 -14.54
CA LEU A 75 -10.83 15.00 -13.18
C LEU A 75 -12.03 15.97 -13.20
N SER A 76 -12.17 16.78 -14.25
CA SER A 76 -13.35 17.61 -14.42
C SER A 76 -14.64 16.84 -14.78
N SER A 77 -14.50 15.56 -15.14
CA SER A 77 -15.63 14.67 -15.50
C SER A 77 -16.25 13.92 -14.30
N LEU A 78 -15.70 14.10 -13.10
CA LEU A 78 -16.24 13.46 -11.89
C LEU A 78 -17.65 13.98 -11.57
N ASP A 79 -18.57 13.06 -11.30
CA ASP A 79 -20.00 13.38 -11.22
C ASP A 79 -20.70 12.90 -9.93
N GLY A 80 -19.91 12.40 -8.96
CA GLY A 80 -20.37 11.83 -7.69
C GLY A 80 -20.61 10.33 -7.73
N ASN A 81 -20.57 9.70 -8.93
CA ASN A 81 -20.67 8.24 -9.08
C ASN A 81 -19.32 7.58 -9.41
N ASN A 82 -18.39 8.34 -9.98
CA ASN A 82 -17.05 7.88 -10.33
C ASN A 82 -15.96 8.61 -9.53
N GLY A 83 -16.36 9.36 -8.54
CA GLY A 83 -15.52 10.23 -7.73
C GLY A 83 -16.15 11.63 -7.56
N PHE A 84 -15.47 12.48 -6.84
CA PHE A 84 -15.96 13.84 -6.54
C PHE A 84 -14.81 14.83 -6.34
N ARG A 85 -15.14 16.12 -6.43
CA ARG A 85 -14.22 17.22 -6.19
C ARG A 85 -14.47 17.84 -4.81
N LEU A 86 -13.40 18.22 -4.14
CA LEU A 86 -13.39 18.93 -2.85
C LEU A 86 -12.88 20.35 -3.08
N ASP A 87 -13.73 21.35 -2.92
CA ASP A 87 -13.39 22.76 -3.13
C ASP A 87 -12.96 23.42 -1.82
N GLY A 88 -11.70 23.88 -1.76
CA GLY A 88 -11.19 24.79 -0.73
C GLY A 88 -11.50 26.24 -1.05
N ALA A 89 -11.05 27.16 -0.20
CA ALA A 89 -11.11 28.57 -0.53
C ALA A 89 -9.93 29.00 -1.44
N ALA A 90 -10.10 30.07 -2.17
CA ALA A 90 -9.02 30.56 -3.04
C ALA A 90 -7.82 31.06 -2.23
N ASN A 91 -6.62 30.63 -2.60
CA ASN A 91 -5.34 30.94 -1.95
C ASN A 91 -5.13 30.32 -0.55
N ASP A 92 -5.92 29.36 -0.13
CA ASP A 92 -5.71 28.57 1.09
C ASP A 92 -4.64 27.50 0.90
N PHE A 93 -4.34 27.17 -0.35
CA PHE A 93 -3.53 26.04 -0.75
C PHE A 93 -4.09 24.71 -0.25
N SER A 94 -5.43 24.57 -0.24
CA SER A 94 -6.12 23.30 0.01
C SER A 94 -5.68 22.25 -1.01
N GLY A 95 -5.30 21.05 -0.55
CA GLY A 95 -4.70 20.03 -1.40
C GLY A 95 -3.17 20.09 -1.51
N THR A 96 -2.50 20.93 -0.68
CA THR A 96 -1.02 20.88 -0.55
C THR A 96 -0.54 19.52 -0.06
N SER A 97 -1.29 18.88 0.82
CA SER A 97 -1.11 17.51 1.29
C SER A 97 -2.49 16.86 1.37
N VAL A 98 -2.61 15.65 0.88
CA VAL A 98 -3.82 14.84 0.94
C VAL A 98 -3.48 13.42 1.37
N SER A 99 -4.38 12.75 2.09
CA SER A 99 -4.20 11.37 2.53
C SER A 99 -5.55 10.74 2.85
N SER A 100 -5.59 9.39 2.96
CA SER A 100 -6.60 8.73 3.78
C SER A 100 -6.51 9.27 5.21
N ALA A 101 -7.61 9.32 5.90
CA ALA A 101 -7.70 9.55 7.34
C ALA A 101 -8.00 8.24 8.11
N GLY A 102 -8.24 7.13 7.38
CA GLY A 102 -8.87 5.93 7.94
C GLY A 102 -10.33 6.18 8.29
N ASP A 103 -10.94 5.30 9.04
CA ASP A 103 -12.32 5.42 9.54
C ASP A 103 -12.35 6.14 10.90
N VAL A 104 -12.20 7.48 10.89
CA VAL A 104 -12.13 8.30 12.12
C VAL A 104 -13.43 8.33 12.92
N ASN A 105 -14.54 7.91 12.31
CA ASN A 105 -15.86 7.93 12.93
C ASN A 105 -16.44 6.53 13.18
N SER A 106 -15.78 5.48 12.70
CA SER A 106 -16.13 4.05 12.76
C SER A 106 -17.54 3.77 12.20
N ASP A 107 -17.83 4.37 11.05
CA ASP A 107 -19.08 4.11 10.31
C ASP A 107 -18.91 3.06 9.20
N GLY A 108 -17.69 2.56 9.00
CA GLY A 108 -17.31 1.51 8.06
C GLY A 108 -16.97 2.02 6.67
N PHE A 109 -16.68 3.30 6.52
CA PHE A 109 -16.19 3.95 5.32
C PHE A 109 -14.91 4.70 5.66
N ASP A 110 -13.92 4.63 4.80
CA ASP A 110 -12.72 5.41 4.99
C ASP A 110 -12.98 6.89 4.75
N ASP A 111 -12.34 7.72 5.56
CA ASP A 111 -12.41 9.18 5.50
C ASP A 111 -11.15 9.75 4.81
N VAL A 112 -11.20 10.98 4.35
CA VAL A 112 -10.03 11.64 3.74
C VAL A 112 -9.66 12.90 4.50
N ILE A 113 -8.35 13.21 4.54
CA ILE A 113 -7.82 14.44 5.13
C ILE A 113 -7.11 15.30 4.09
N ILE A 114 -7.37 16.60 4.13
CA ILE A 114 -6.84 17.61 3.20
C ILE A 114 -6.19 18.75 3.99
N GLY A 115 -4.92 19.04 3.73
CA GLY A 115 -4.21 20.17 4.31
C GLY A 115 -4.36 21.45 3.50
N ALA A 116 -4.55 22.58 4.19
CA ALA A 116 -4.67 23.93 3.66
C ALA A 116 -3.81 24.90 4.48
N PRO A 117 -2.48 24.91 4.29
CA PRO A 117 -1.54 25.56 5.20
C PRO A 117 -1.55 27.10 5.16
N LEU A 118 -2.25 27.72 4.23
CA LEU A 118 -2.33 29.18 4.13
C LEU A 118 -3.68 29.75 4.57
N THR A 119 -4.54 28.94 5.15
CA THR A 119 -5.81 29.39 5.75
C THR A 119 -5.55 30.36 6.90
N ASP A 120 -6.38 31.39 7.04
CA ASP A 120 -6.28 32.43 8.05
C ASP A 120 -7.26 32.20 9.25
N SER A 121 -7.41 30.95 9.71
CA SER A 121 -8.41 30.56 10.74
C SER A 121 -8.15 31.23 12.10
N ASN A 122 -6.92 31.21 12.60
CA ASN A 122 -6.46 31.81 13.87
C ASN A 122 -5.35 32.85 13.67
N GLY A 123 -5.37 33.53 12.53
CA GLY A 123 -4.41 34.54 12.11
C GLY A 123 -3.79 34.21 10.77
N ASN A 124 -3.01 35.14 10.21
CA ASN A 124 -2.45 34.98 8.86
C ASN A 124 -1.65 33.68 8.77
N TYR A 125 -2.01 32.82 7.81
CA TYR A 125 -1.31 31.56 7.54
C TYR A 125 -1.17 30.66 8.77
N SER A 126 -2.16 30.66 9.69
CA SER A 126 -2.20 29.68 10.78
C SER A 126 -2.36 28.26 10.23
N GLY A 127 -3.01 28.16 9.08
CA GLY A 127 -3.30 26.89 8.42
C GLY A 127 -4.55 26.21 8.98
N SER A 128 -5.08 25.29 8.22
CA SER A 128 -6.16 24.38 8.62
C SER A 128 -6.00 23.03 7.90
N SER A 129 -6.73 22.02 8.40
CA SER A 129 -6.93 20.76 7.71
C SER A 129 -8.42 20.42 7.73
N TYR A 130 -8.86 19.60 6.80
CA TYR A 130 -10.26 19.20 6.66
C TYR A 130 -10.33 17.68 6.61
N VAL A 131 -11.15 17.08 7.46
CA VAL A 131 -11.53 15.67 7.38
C VAL A 131 -12.92 15.59 6.76
N VAL A 132 -13.08 14.79 5.72
CA VAL A 132 -14.35 14.58 5.00
C VAL A 132 -14.74 13.13 5.12
N PHE A 133 -15.94 12.89 5.67
CA PHE A 133 -16.40 11.53 5.95
C PHE A 133 -16.87 10.80 4.70
N GLY A 134 -16.45 9.52 4.60
CA GLY A 134 -16.94 8.57 3.64
C GLY A 134 -18.43 8.25 3.81
N LYS A 135 -19.03 7.58 2.86
CA LYS A 135 -20.43 7.13 2.93
C LYS A 135 -20.83 6.28 1.73
N ALA A 136 -21.71 5.33 1.91
CA ALA A 136 -22.16 4.38 0.90
C ALA A 136 -22.72 4.97 -0.40
N THR A 137 -23.29 6.16 -0.40
CA THR A 137 -23.93 6.73 -1.61
C THR A 137 -24.20 8.23 -1.46
N GLY A 138 -24.46 8.87 -2.60
CA GLY A 138 -24.98 10.24 -2.63
C GLY A 138 -23.91 11.30 -2.46
N PHE A 139 -22.73 11.05 -3.01
CA PHE A 139 -21.75 12.11 -3.19
C PHE A 139 -22.26 13.09 -4.26
N ASP A 140 -22.20 14.38 -3.93
CA ASP A 140 -22.32 15.43 -4.94
C ASP A 140 -21.04 15.48 -5.77
N ALA A 141 -21.11 15.86 -7.03
CA ALA A 141 -19.94 16.01 -7.89
C ALA A 141 -18.89 16.98 -7.30
N THR A 142 -19.33 17.90 -6.45
CA THR A 142 -18.46 18.85 -5.74
C THR A 142 -18.95 19.04 -4.30
N ILE A 143 -18.02 18.97 -3.36
CA ILE A 143 -18.23 19.26 -1.94
C ILE A 143 -17.41 20.51 -1.60
N ASP A 144 -18.07 21.54 -1.09
CA ASP A 144 -17.41 22.73 -0.57
C ASP A 144 -16.93 22.46 0.87
N LEU A 145 -15.61 22.50 1.11
CA LEU A 145 -15.01 22.25 2.42
C LEU A 145 -15.53 23.21 3.51
N SER A 146 -16.02 24.39 3.12
CA SER A 146 -16.67 25.31 4.06
C SER A 146 -18.06 24.85 4.53
N SER A 147 -18.63 23.83 3.89
CA SER A 147 -19.94 23.26 4.24
C SER A 147 -19.89 22.13 5.30
N LEU A 148 -18.69 21.76 5.74
CA LEU A 148 -18.52 20.73 6.77
C LEU A 148 -19.13 21.18 8.09
N ASP A 149 -19.98 20.33 8.69
CA ASP A 149 -20.80 20.72 9.85
C ASP A 149 -20.67 19.78 11.06
N GLY A 150 -19.73 18.81 10.99
CA GLY A 150 -19.51 17.78 12.00
C GLY A 150 -20.30 16.48 11.76
N SER A 151 -21.23 16.47 10.79
CA SER A 151 -21.95 15.26 10.36
C SER A 151 -21.47 14.68 9.04
N ASN A 152 -20.76 15.48 8.25
CA ASN A 152 -20.17 15.11 6.95
C ASN A 152 -18.65 15.33 6.90
N GLY A 153 -18.06 15.64 8.04
CA GLY A 153 -16.66 16.01 8.19
C GLY A 153 -16.50 17.23 9.09
N PHE A 154 -15.26 17.64 9.31
CA PHE A 154 -14.94 18.77 10.19
C PHE A 154 -13.62 19.44 9.79
N ARG A 155 -13.42 20.67 10.28
CA ARG A 155 -12.18 21.43 10.08
C ARG A 155 -11.35 21.45 11.36
N LEU A 156 -10.05 21.31 11.19
CA LEU A 156 -9.01 21.41 12.21
C LEU A 156 -8.28 22.73 12.01
N ASP A 157 -8.39 23.67 12.95
CA ASP A 157 -7.79 25.00 12.85
C ASP A 157 -6.43 25.04 13.52
N GLY A 158 -5.41 25.48 12.78
CA GLY A 158 -4.07 25.72 13.29
C GLY A 158 -4.04 26.73 14.44
N GLU A 159 -3.06 26.60 15.32
CA GLU A 159 -3.04 27.27 16.62
C GLU A 159 -2.70 28.77 16.52
N THR A 160 -1.63 29.12 15.81
CA THR A 160 -1.06 30.46 15.82
C THR A 160 -0.74 30.95 14.40
N ALA A 161 -0.74 32.27 14.20
CA ALA A 161 -0.42 32.88 12.92
C ALA A 161 0.99 32.48 12.45
N TYR A 162 1.09 32.10 11.16
CA TYR A 162 2.29 31.68 10.44
C TYR A 162 2.77 30.25 10.73
N ASP A 163 2.08 29.43 11.51
CA ASP A 163 2.45 28.05 11.84
C ASP A 163 2.34 27.12 10.64
N ARG A 164 1.48 27.45 9.68
CA ARG A 164 1.20 26.64 8.48
C ARG A 164 0.77 25.21 8.82
N SER A 165 -0.12 25.04 9.81
CA SER A 165 -0.76 23.76 10.11
C SER A 165 -1.44 23.20 8.87
N GLY A 166 -1.36 21.87 8.64
CA GLY A 166 -1.81 21.24 7.40
C GLY A 166 -0.78 21.28 6.26
N ARG A 167 0.51 21.61 6.56
CA ARG A 167 1.59 21.47 5.58
C ARG A 167 1.82 20.04 5.14
N SER A 168 1.64 19.08 6.05
CA SER A 168 1.61 17.65 5.85
C SER A 168 0.47 17.09 6.69
N VAL A 169 -0.30 16.15 6.14
CA VAL A 169 -1.40 15.46 6.82
C VAL A 169 -1.37 13.98 6.46
N SER A 170 -1.80 13.13 7.41
CA SER A 170 -1.91 11.70 7.21
C SER A 170 -2.92 11.09 8.19
N SER A 171 -3.39 9.86 7.92
CA SER A 171 -3.86 8.98 8.99
C SER A 171 -2.73 8.81 10.01
N ALA A 172 -3.08 8.59 11.24
CA ALA A 172 -2.17 8.17 12.31
C ALA A 172 -2.42 6.70 12.72
N GLY A 173 -3.47 6.06 12.16
CA GLY A 173 -3.98 4.79 12.65
C GLY A 173 -4.63 4.93 14.02
N ASP A 174 -4.88 3.83 14.71
CA ASP A 174 -5.45 3.83 16.08
C ASP A 174 -4.34 3.94 17.15
N VAL A 175 -3.79 5.16 17.30
CA VAL A 175 -2.66 5.45 18.23
C VAL A 175 -3.05 5.21 19.68
N ASN A 176 -4.33 5.30 20.00
CA ASN A 176 -4.83 5.23 21.39
C ASN A 176 -5.54 3.91 21.70
N GLY A 177 -5.79 3.04 20.73
CA GLY A 177 -6.40 1.71 20.88
C GLY A 177 -7.88 1.76 21.21
N ASP A 178 -8.60 2.80 20.80
CA ASP A 178 -10.03 2.93 21.08
C ASP A 178 -10.94 2.43 19.95
N GLY A 179 -10.34 2.00 18.83
CA GLY A 179 -11.01 1.41 17.68
C GLY A 179 -11.51 2.44 16.66
N PHE A 180 -11.00 3.66 16.71
CA PHE A 180 -11.19 4.72 15.74
C PHE A 180 -9.83 5.14 15.19
N ASP A 181 -9.74 5.34 13.89
CA ASP A 181 -8.50 5.89 13.34
C ASP A 181 -8.32 7.35 13.75
N ASP A 182 -7.08 7.70 14.02
CA ASP A 182 -6.64 9.03 14.41
C ASP A 182 -5.98 9.74 13.21
N VAL A 183 -5.83 11.04 13.28
CA VAL A 183 -5.14 11.80 12.23
C VAL A 183 -3.96 12.58 12.77
N ILE A 184 -2.91 12.74 11.95
CA ILE A 184 -1.73 13.54 12.28
C ILE A 184 -1.58 14.72 11.32
N ILE A 185 -1.27 15.91 11.88
CA ILE A 185 -1.15 17.17 11.15
C ILE A 185 0.20 17.82 11.49
N GLY A 186 0.99 18.16 10.49
CA GLY A 186 2.25 18.89 10.66
C GLY A 186 2.09 20.40 10.54
N ALA A 187 2.78 21.13 11.41
CA ALA A 187 2.88 22.59 11.45
C ALA A 187 4.36 23.01 11.63
N PRO A 188 5.18 22.97 10.58
CA PRO A 188 6.64 23.06 10.70
C PRO A 188 7.17 24.42 11.10
N LEU A 189 6.35 25.46 11.10
CA LEU A 189 6.80 26.82 11.42
C LEU A 189 6.38 27.30 12.81
N THR A 190 5.84 26.41 13.66
CA THR A 190 5.55 26.74 15.06
C THR A 190 6.83 27.04 15.84
N ASP A 191 6.71 27.87 16.87
CA ASP A 191 7.80 28.34 17.72
C ASP A 191 7.78 27.71 19.12
N SER A 192 7.25 26.46 19.27
CA SER A 192 7.03 25.79 20.56
C SER A 192 8.28 25.67 21.42
N ASN A 193 9.41 25.28 20.84
CA ASN A 193 10.74 25.20 21.49
C ASN A 193 11.79 26.12 20.84
N GLY A 194 11.33 27.23 20.25
CA GLY A 194 12.15 28.21 19.58
C GLY A 194 11.74 28.45 18.14
N TYR A 195 12.35 29.43 17.50
CA TYR A 195 12.00 29.90 16.16
C TYR A 195 12.03 28.76 15.14
N TYR A 196 10.86 28.42 14.57
CA TYR A 196 10.67 27.29 13.62
C TYR A 196 11.13 25.94 14.18
N SER A 197 10.92 25.66 15.47
CA SER A 197 11.12 24.30 15.99
C SER A 197 10.15 23.30 15.34
N GLY A 198 8.97 23.77 14.95
CA GLY A 198 7.91 22.97 14.39
C GLY A 198 7.13 22.21 15.46
N SER A 199 5.92 21.80 15.12
CA SER A 199 5.08 20.90 15.91
C SER A 199 4.25 20.00 14.99
N SER A 200 3.73 18.93 15.56
CA SER A 200 2.68 18.11 14.93
C SER A 200 1.56 17.89 15.93
N TYR A 201 0.40 17.53 15.43
CA TYR A 201 -0.80 17.34 16.24
C TYR A 201 -1.42 15.99 15.88
N VAL A 202 -1.65 15.12 16.87
CA VAL A 202 -2.45 13.92 16.72
C VAL A 202 -3.83 14.22 17.26
N VAL A 203 -4.88 13.96 16.49
CA VAL A 203 -6.29 14.20 16.86
C VAL A 203 -7.03 12.88 16.84
N PHE A 204 -7.61 12.52 17.98
CA PHE A 204 -8.27 11.24 18.15
C PHE A 204 -9.64 11.19 17.48
N GLY A 205 -9.89 10.05 16.77
CA GLY A 205 -11.17 9.68 16.25
C GLY A 205 -12.23 9.44 17.32
N LYS A 206 -13.47 9.28 16.95
CA LYS A 206 -14.58 8.96 17.87
C LYS A 206 -15.89 8.71 17.14
N ALA A 207 -16.74 7.84 17.66
CA ALA A 207 -18.03 7.46 17.07
C ALA A 207 -18.99 8.61 16.75
N SER A 208 -18.89 9.77 17.39
CA SER A 208 -19.83 10.87 17.17
C SER A 208 -19.48 12.13 17.98
N GLY A 209 -20.18 13.21 17.72
CA GLY A 209 -20.01 14.45 18.46
C GLY A 209 -18.88 15.33 17.92
N PHE A 210 -18.55 15.15 16.65
CA PHE A 210 -17.71 16.09 15.93
C PHE A 210 -18.44 17.43 15.82
N THR A 211 -17.72 18.50 16.03
CA THR A 211 -18.18 19.87 15.75
C THR A 211 -17.66 20.29 14.38
N ALA A 212 -18.31 21.21 13.71
CA ALA A 212 -17.84 21.73 12.42
C ALA A 212 -16.37 22.16 12.42
N THR A 213 -15.86 22.55 13.60
CA THR A 213 -14.46 23.01 13.77
C THR A 213 -13.92 22.53 15.10
N LEU A 214 -12.67 22.10 15.11
CA LEU A 214 -11.85 21.82 16.29
C LEU A 214 -10.59 22.70 16.21
N ASP A 215 -10.31 23.46 17.24
CA ASP A 215 -9.08 24.25 17.38
C ASP A 215 -7.98 23.36 17.96
N LEU A 216 -6.84 23.25 17.27
CA LEU A 216 -5.73 22.37 17.68
C LEU A 216 -5.15 22.78 19.05
N SER A 217 -5.25 24.06 19.44
CA SER A 217 -4.89 24.52 20.79
C SER A 217 -5.75 23.92 21.92
N SER A 218 -6.87 23.27 21.59
CA SER A 218 -7.75 22.64 22.55
C SER A 218 -7.44 21.17 22.86
N LEU A 219 -6.39 20.63 22.28
CA LEU A 219 -5.94 19.26 22.55
C LEU A 219 -5.40 19.15 23.97
N ASP A 220 -5.92 18.17 24.74
CA ASP A 220 -5.65 18.07 26.18
C ASP A 220 -5.20 16.68 26.64
N GLY A 221 -4.89 15.78 25.69
CA GLY A 221 -4.51 14.39 25.93
C GLY A 221 -5.70 13.41 25.97
N SER A 222 -6.94 13.92 25.97
CA SER A 222 -8.15 13.09 25.89
C SER A 222 -8.81 13.12 24.50
N ASN A 223 -8.50 14.12 23.70
CA ASN A 223 -9.01 14.32 22.33
C ASN A 223 -7.88 14.41 21.29
N GLY A 224 -6.65 14.14 21.72
CA GLY A 224 -5.43 14.30 20.95
C GLY A 224 -4.34 14.97 21.74
N PHE A 225 -3.17 15.17 21.13
CA PHE A 225 -1.99 15.75 21.79
C PHE A 225 -1.07 16.44 20.79
N HIS A 226 -0.18 17.30 21.32
CA HIS A 226 0.87 17.98 20.56
C HIS A 226 2.17 17.20 20.61
N LEU A 227 2.91 17.20 19.53
CA LEU A 227 4.29 16.74 19.42
C LEU A 227 5.17 17.96 19.13
N ASP A 228 5.89 18.46 20.13
CA ASP A 228 6.72 19.65 19.99
C ASP A 228 8.13 19.30 19.53
N GLY A 229 8.61 19.98 18.47
CA GLY A 229 9.95 19.79 17.91
C GLY A 229 11.05 20.11 18.92
N GLU A 230 12.21 19.47 18.80
CA GLU A 230 13.29 19.47 19.79
C GLU A 230 13.96 20.86 19.93
N ALA A 231 14.28 21.52 18.82
CA ALA A 231 15.04 22.74 18.84
C ALA A 231 14.70 23.73 17.70
N ALA A 232 15.15 24.98 17.89
CA ALA A 232 14.92 26.03 16.89
C ALA A 232 15.55 25.69 15.52
N GLY A 233 14.73 25.79 14.46
CA GLY A 233 15.13 25.54 13.08
C GLY A 233 14.97 24.10 12.62
N ASP A 234 14.39 23.23 13.45
CA ASP A 234 14.22 21.80 13.13
C ASP A 234 13.14 21.56 12.07
N LEU A 235 12.16 22.45 11.99
CA LEU A 235 10.99 22.29 11.10
C LEU A 235 10.26 20.96 11.32
N SER A 236 10.18 20.50 12.58
CA SER A 236 9.45 19.27 12.94
C SER A 236 8.01 19.33 12.42
N GLY A 237 7.49 18.23 11.85
CA GLY A 237 6.19 18.25 11.16
C GLY A 237 6.23 18.71 9.70
N ARG A 238 7.44 18.82 9.11
CA ARG A 238 7.59 19.04 7.66
C ARG A 238 6.94 17.93 6.84
N SER A 239 7.09 16.70 7.30
CA SER A 239 6.43 15.49 6.83
C SER A 239 5.95 14.70 8.04
N VAL A 240 4.75 14.17 7.98
CA VAL A 240 4.16 13.32 9.03
C VAL A 240 3.45 12.14 8.39
N SER A 241 3.44 11.00 9.08
CA SER A 241 2.74 9.80 8.61
C SER A 241 2.39 8.89 9.80
N ASN A 242 1.45 7.96 9.58
CA ASN A 242 1.39 6.72 10.31
C ASN A 242 2.75 6.00 10.18
N ALA A 243 3.17 5.28 11.19
CA ALA A 243 4.36 4.42 11.17
C ALA A 243 3.98 2.93 11.24
N GLY A 244 2.68 2.60 11.42
CA GLY A 244 2.21 1.27 11.78
C GLY A 244 2.61 0.88 13.20
N ASP A 245 2.52 -0.39 13.53
CA ASP A 245 2.92 -0.93 14.84
C ASP A 245 4.40 -1.36 14.82
N VAL A 246 5.31 -0.36 14.87
CA VAL A 246 6.78 -0.57 14.78
C VAL A 246 7.33 -1.38 15.94
N ASN A 247 6.62 -1.37 17.08
CA ASN A 247 7.08 -2.01 18.30
C ASN A 247 6.30 -3.30 18.66
N GLY A 248 5.23 -3.63 17.94
CA GLY A 248 4.43 -4.85 18.11
C GLY A 248 3.58 -4.86 19.38
N ASP A 249 3.18 -3.69 19.88
CA ASP A 249 2.38 -3.60 21.11
C ASP A 249 0.87 -3.52 20.86
N GLY A 250 0.47 -3.47 19.58
CA GLY A 250 -0.93 -3.46 19.12
C GLY A 250 -1.56 -2.08 19.06
N PHE A 251 -0.75 -1.03 19.09
CA PHE A 251 -1.15 0.37 18.84
C PHE A 251 -0.36 0.90 17.66
N ASP A 252 -1.01 1.67 16.82
CA ASP A 252 -0.30 2.33 15.74
C ASP A 252 0.63 3.43 16.27
N ASP A 253 1.80 3.53 15.68
CA ASP A 253 2.82 4.53 15.98
C ASP A 253 2.78 5.65 14.92
N VAL A 254 3.40 6.78 15.20
CA VAL A 254 3.50 7.87 14.24
C VAL A 254 4.96 8.27 13.98
N ILE A 255 5.23 8.72 12.75
CA ILE A 255 6.55 9.23 12.38
C ILE A 255 6.49 10.71 11.97
N VAL A 256 7.44 11.48 12.46
CA VAL A 256 7.55 12.94 12.24
C VAL A 256 8.94 13.27 11.70
N GLY A 257 9.00 13.89 10.54
CA GLY A 257 10.24 14.39 9.93
C GLY A 257 10.61 15.81 10.39
N ALA A 258 11.89 16.01 10.65
CA ALA A 258 12.51 17.28 11.05
C ALA A 258 13.83 17.49 10.27
N PRO A 259 13.76 17.91 8.99
CA PRO A 259 14.88 17.80 8.05
C PRO A 259 16.03 18.78 8.26
N THR A 260 15.97 19.68 9.25
CA THR A 260 16.99 20.72 9.45
C THR A 260 17.72 20.66 10.79
N ILE A 261 17.47 19.66 11.62
CA ILE A 261 18.21 19.46 12.87
C ILE A 261 19.73 19.40 12.59
N ASN A 262 20.48 20.31 13.22
CA ASN A 262 21.94 20.37 13.13
C ASN A 262 22.49 20.27 11.69
N ASP A 263 21.72 20.71 10.70
CA ASP A 263 21.98 20.62 9.26
C ASP A 263 22.07 19.18 8.71
N VAL A 264 21.81 18.16 9.52
CA VAL A 264 21.78 16.72 9.12
C VAL A 264 20.37 16.27 8.83
N GLY A 265 19.41 16.73 9.66
CA GLY A 265 18.03 16.27 9.69
C GLY A 265 17.83 15.03 10.57
N SER A 266 16.64 14.91 11.11
CA SER A 266 16.23 13.76 11.92
C SER A 266 14.76 13.41 11.68
N SER A 267 14.35 12.23 12.15
CA SER A 267 12.96 11.84 12.23
C SER A 267 12.67 11.26 13.61
N TYR A 268 11.43 11.26 14.01
CA TYR A 268 11.00 10.78 15.32
C TYR A 268 9.86 9.80 15.14
N VAL A 269 10.00 8.58 15.69
CA VAL A 269 8.92 7.61 15.84
C VAL A 269 8.39 7.74 17.26
N VAL A 270 7.08 7.92 17.42
CA VAL A 270 6.40 8.08 18.70
C VAL A 270 5.42 6.94 18.87
N PHE A 271 5.59 6.16 19.93
CA PHE A 271 4.78 4.97 20.17
C PHE A 271 3.38 5.29 20.69
N GLY A 272 2.39 4.60 20.09
CA GLY A 272 1.03 4.57 20.55
C GLY A 272 0.87 3.93 21.93
N LYS A 273 -0.29 4.03 22.54
CA LYS A 273 -0.60 3.39 23.83
C LYS A 273 -2.04 3.60 24.25
N ALA A 274 -2.62 2.65 24.96
CA ALA A 274 -4.02 2.67 25.40
C ALA A 274 -4.46 3.87 26.25
N SER A 275 -3.58 4.64 26.84
CA SER A 275 -3.98 5.78 27.69
C SER A 275 -2.77 6.56 28.22
N GLY A 276 -3.07 7.73 28.79
CA GLY A 276 -2.08 8.53 29.50
C GLY A 276 -1.27 9.45 28.60
N PHE A 277 -1.83 9.85 27.47
CA PHE A 277 -1.30 10.96 26.70
C PHE A 277 -1.45 12.25 27.51
N GLY A 278 -0.35 13.02 27.63
CA GLY A 278 -0.41 14.39 28.08
C GLY A 278 -0.90 15.29 26.95
N ALA A 279 -1.29 16.53 27.23
CA ALA A 279 -1.63 17.48 26.19
C ALA A 279 -0.46 17.73 25.22
N THR A 280 0.77 17.57 25.70
CA THR A 280 2.00 17.77 24.91
C THR A 280 3.01 16.68 25.22
N LEU A 281 3.71 16.21 24.20
CA LEU A 281 4.90 15.38 24.25
C LEU A 281 6.02 16.13 23.54
N ASP A 282 7.10 16.41 24.26
CA ASP A 282 8.31 16.99 23.70
C ASP A 282 9.14 15.89 23.03
N LEU A 283 9.45 16.02 21.74
CA LEU A 283 10.22 15.01 20.99
C LEU A 283 11.63 14.80 21.56
N ALA A 284 12.20 15.80 22.27
CA ALA A 284 13.44 15.62 23.01
C ALA A 284 13.33 14.65 24.20
N SER A 285 12.11 14.27 24.61
CA SER A 285 11.86 13.35 25.75
C SER A 285 11.78 11.88 25.34
N LEU A 286 11.96 11.56 24.08
CA LEU A 286 11.94 10.16 23.61
C LEU A 286 13.15 9.40 24.16
N ASP A 287 12.91 8.23 24.74
CA ASP A 287 13.92 7.48 25.48
C ASP A 287 14.05 5.99 25.10
N GLY A 288 13.40 5.60 23.99
CA GLY A 288 13.33 4.21 23.52
C GLY A 288 12.16 3.40 24.08
N SER A 289 11.47 3.91 25.10
CA SER A 289 10.27 3.28 25.67
C SER A 289 8.96 3.95 25.24
N ASN A 290 9.03 5.18 24.78
CA ASN A 290 7.89 5.98 24.30
C ASN A 290 8.07 6.42 22.84
N GLY A 291 9.10 5.93 22.18
CA GLY A 291 9.52 6.30 20.85
C GLY A 291 11.03 6.50 20.79
N PHE A 292 11.54 6.83 19.60
CA PHE A 292 12.97 7.01 19.36
C PHE A 292 13.22 8.02 18.24
N ARG A 293 14.46 8.52 18.19
CA ARG A 293 14.92 9.45 17.15
C ARG A 293 15.77 8.70 16.12
N LEU A 294 15.61 9.03 14.86
CA LEU A 294 16.44 8.61 13.74
C LEU A 294 17.33 9.77 13.32
N ASP A 295 18.64 9.67 13.55
CA ASP A 295 19.60 10.69 13.20
C ASP A 295 20.15 10.49 11.79
N GLY A 296 20.07 11.51 10.93
CA GLY A 296 20.63 11.47 9.58
C GLY A 296 22.15 11.25 9.57
N GLU A 297 22.69 10.88 8.40
CA GLU A 297 24.08 10.47 8.27
C GLU A 297 25.06 11.64 8.13
N THR A 298 24.77 12.58 7.23
CA THR A 298 25.71 13.65 6.86
C THR A 298 25.05 15.03 6.87
N ALA A 299 25.83 16.07 7.19
CA ALA A 299 25.33 17.45 7.19
C ALA A 299 24.87 17.87 5.78
N ASN A 300 23.73 18.53 5.72
CA ASN A 300 22.98 18.99 4.55
C ASN A 300 22.19 17.91 3.78
N ASP A 301 22.20 16.66 4.21
CA ASP A 301 21.41 15.59 3.59
C ASP A 301 19.89 15.79 3.80
N ARG A 302 19.52 16.54 4.85
CA ARG A 302 18.13 16.83 5.22
C ARG A 302 17.30 15.56 5.41
N SER A 303 17.83 14.57 6.14
CA SER A 303 17.09 13.38 6.55
C SER A 303 15.77 13.77 7.22
N GLY A 304 14.68 13.06 6.93
CA GLY A 304 13.33 13.44 7.39
C GLY A 304 12.63 14.47 6.48
N TYR A 305 13.14 14.71 5.26
CA TYR A 305 12.45 15.55 4.28
C TYR A 305 11.09 14.99 3.88
N SER A 306 11.02 13.69 3.73
CA SER A 306 9.82 12.87 3.58
C SER A 306 9.92 11.66 4.52
N VAL A 307 8.83 11.28 5.16
CA VAL A 307 8.74 10.10 6.03
C VAL A 307 7.44 9.37 5.79
N SER A 308 7.45 8.06 5.94
CA SER A 308 6.26 7.21 5.82
C SER A 308 6.42 5.90 6.60
N ASN A 309 5.31 5.21 6.83
CA ASN A 309 5.29 3.76 7.02
C ASN A 309 5.93 3.09 5.79
N ALA A 310 6.59 1.98 5.98
CA ALA A 310 7.12 1.13 4.91
C ALA A 310 6.38 -0.22 4.82
N GLY A 311 5.46 -0.50 5.77
CA GLY A 311 4.88 -1.82 5.96
C GLY A 311 5.88 -2.82 6.54
N ASP A 312 5.57 -4.10 6.50
CA ASP A 312 6.47 -5.18 6.93
C ASP A 312 7.35 -5.66 5.77
N VAL A 313 8.38 -4.84 5.43
CA VAL A 313 9.28 -5.08 4.28
C VAL A 313 10.11 -6.36 4.44
N ASN A 314 10.33 -6.77 5.68
CA ASN A 314 11.18 -7.92 5.98
C ASN A 314 10.40 -9.18 6.41
N GLY A 315 9.09 -9.10 6.61
CA GLY A 315 8.20 -10.22 6.95
C GLY A 315 8.38 -10.73 8.37
N ASP A 316 8.82 -9.87 9.31
CA ASP A 316 9.05 -10.27 10.69
C ASP A 316 7.85 -10.00 11.63
N GLY A 317 6.79 -9.37 11.10
CA GLY A 317 5.54 -9.07 11.77
C GLY A 317 5.53 -7.76 12.54
N PHE A 318 6.49 -6.87 12.28
CA PHE A 318 6.55 -5.49 12.77
C PHE A 318 6.56 -4.56 11.58
N ASP A 319 5.83 -3.45 11.69
CA ASP A 319 5.90 -2.43 10.64
C ASP A 319 7.25 -1.73 10.64
N ASP A 320 7.74 -1.43 9.44
CA ASP A 320 8.99 -0.73 9.20
C ASP A 320 8.71 0.74 8.83
N VAL A 321 9.73 1.58 8.88
CA VAL A 321 9.58 2.99 8.49
C VAL A 321 10.59 3.36 7.41
N ILE A 322 10.20 4.30 6.53
CA ILE A 322 11.07 4.84 5.49
C ILE A 322 11.27 6.34 5.67
N VAL A 323 12.54 6.79 5.52
CA VAL A 323 12.98 8.17 5.68
C VAL A 323 13.75 8.63 4.46
N GLY A 324 13.30 9.71 3.82
CA GLY A 324 13.98 10.32 2.67
C GLY A 324 14.98 11.40 3.08
N ALA A 325 16.13 11.42 2.39
CA ALA A 325 17.22 12.38 2.52
C ALA A 325 17.62 12.87 1.11
N ALA A 326 16.75 13.65 0.49
CA ALA A 326 16.82 14.04 -0.92
C ALA A 326 18.08 14.85 -1.32
N PHE A 327 18.81 15.37 -0.36
CA PHE A 327 20.02 16.17 -0.60
C PHE A 327 21.31 15.40 -0.29
N ALA A 328 21.24 14.13 0.06
CA ALA A 328 22.40 13.27 0.24
C ALA A 328 23.17 13.09 -1.08
N ASP A 329 24.48 12.82 -0.97
CA ASP A 329 25.44 12.81 -2.08
C ASP A 329 26.09 11.43 -2.35
N PRO A 330 25.40 10.25 -2.17
CA PRO A 330 26.08 8.95 -2.31
C PRO A 330 26.65 8.70 -3.70
N ASN A 331 25.94 9.06 -4.78
CA ASN A 331 26.34 8.90 -6.17
C ASN A 331 26.55 10.24 -6.91
N GLY A 332 26.90 11.28 -6.15
CA GLY A 332 27.16 12.61 -6.66
C GLY A 332 26.22 13.66 -6.05
N ALA A 333 26.52 14.94 -6.30
CA ALA A 333 25.81 16.04 -5.65
C ALA A 333 24.29 15.92 -5.83
N PHE A 334 23.55 15.85 -4.68
CA PHE A 334 22.10 15.73 -4.64
C PHE A 334 21.56 14.52 -5.42
N SER A 335 22.28 13.40 -5.42
CA SER A 335 21.70 12.14 -5.94
C SER A 335 20.54 11.66 -5.08
N GLY A 336 20.57 12.01 -3.78
CA GLY A 336 19.57 11.62 -2.79
C GLY A 336 19.79 10.24 -2.22
N ALA A 337 19.20 9.97 -1.07
CA ALA A 337 19.15 8.66 -0.43
C ALA A 337 17.83 8.48 0.32
N SER A 338 17.49 7.24 0.63
CA SER A 338 16.39 6.90 1.55
C SER A 338 16.85 5.79 2.48
N TYR A 339 16.21 5.67 3.62
CA TYR A 339 16.57 4.70 4.66
C TYR A 339 15.32 3.95 5.10
N VAL A 340 15.34 2.61 5.04
CA VAL A 340 14.32 1.75 5.64
C VAL A 340 14.87 1.26 6.97
N VAL A 341 14.10 1.41 8.05
CA VAL A 341 14.49 1.01 9.41
C VAL A 341 13.48 0.00 9.90
N PHE A 342 13.97 -1.18 10.27
CA PHE A 342 13.13 -2.30 10.67
C PHE A 342 12.57 -2.13 12.09
N GLY A 343 11.26 -2.43 12.22
CA GLY A 343 10.58 -2.57 13.50
C GLY A 343 11.10 -3.73 14.33
N LYS A 344 10.70 -3.83 15.57
CA LYS A 344 11.05 -4.93 16.48
C LYS A 344 10.33 -4.84 17.80
N ALA A 345 10.06 -5.98 18.44
CA ALA A 345 9.31 -6.06 19.70
C ALA A 345 9.89 -5.30 20.91
N SER A 346 11.16 -4.91 20.90
CA SER A 346 11.78 -4.21 22.04
C SER A 346 13.24 -3.85 21.81
N GLY A 347 13.80 -3.06 22.71
CA GLY A 347 15.23 -2.72 22.71
C GLY A 347 15.56 -1.58 21.76
N PHE A 348 14.64 -0.63 21.62
CA PHE A 348 14.94 0.64 20.98
C PHE A 348 15.82 1.47 21.91
N ASP A 349 16.91 2.01 21.36
CA ASP A 349 17.65 3.08 22.00
C ASP A 349 16.92 4.42 21.78
N ALA A 350 17.17 5.42 22.60
CA ALA A 350 16.56 6.75 22.44
C ALA A 350 16.85 7.40 21.08
N ALA A 351 17.96 7.01 20.45
CA ALA A 351 18.34 7.46 19.11
C ALA A 351 19.05 6.34 18.34
N LEU A 352 18.78 6.25 17.03
CA LEU A 352 19.44 5.37 16.09
C LEU A 352 20.09 6.23 15.00
N ASP A 353 21.39 6.06 14.78
CA ASP A 353 22.12 6.70 13.70
C ASP A 353 21.91 5.91 12.41
N LEU A 354 21.35 6.55 11.37
CA LEU A 354 21.04 5.91 10.09
C LEU A 354 22.29 5.36 9.38
N SER A 355 23.48 5.85 9.70
CA SER A 355 24.74 5.26 9.22
C SER A 355 25.05 3.89 9.82
N SER A 356 24.33 3.46 10.86
CA SER A 356 24.50 2.17 11.52
C SER A 356 23.66 1.03 10.92
N LEU A 357 22.89 1.32 9.87
CA LEU A 357 22.10 0.29 9.17
C LEU A 357 23.02 -0.70 8.47
N ASP A 358 22.79 -1.99 8.69
CA ASP A 358 23.71 -3.06 8.24
C ASP A 358 23.02 -4.19 7.46
N GLY A 359 21.76 -4.01 7.08
CA GLY A 359 20.91 -5.00 6.40
C GLY A 359 20.14 -5.93 7.34
N SER A 360 20.46 -5.93 8.65
CA SER A 360 19.74 -6.70 9.67
C SER A 360 18.81 -5.83 10.53
N ASN A 361 19.02 -4.53 10.56
CA ASN A 361 18.22 -3.55 11.28
C ASN A 361 17.61 -2.49 10.36
N GLY A 362 17.75 -2.68 9.06
CA GLY A 362 17.37 -1.75 8.01
C GLY A 362 18.44 -1.60 6.95
N PHE A 363 18.20 -0.79 5.93
CA PHE A 363 19.11 -0.58 4.81
C PHE A 363 18.97 0.82 4.21
N ARG A 364 19.99 1.24 3.45
CA ARG A 364 19.99 2.49 2.71
C ARG A 364 19.76 2.26 1.21
N LEU A 365 18.97 3.12 0.59
CA LEU A 365 18.72 3.20 -0.84
C LEU A 365 19.48 4.41 -1.40
N ASP A 366 20.47 4.18 -2.26
CA ASP A 366 21.26 5.25 -2.88
C ASP A 366 20.66 5.66 -4.23
N GLY A 367 20.38 6.96 -4.40
CA GLY A 367 19.87 7.51 -5.65
C GLY A 367 20.83 7.32 -6.83
N GLU A 368 20.30 7.17 -8.05
CA GLU A 368 21.03 6.72 -9.24
C GLU A 368 22.12 7.71 -9.67
N ALA A 369 21.80 8.99 -9.80
CA ALA A 369 22.72 9.96 -10.37
C ALA A 369 22.64 11.36 -9.71
N ALA A 370 23.69 12.15 -9.92
CA ALA A 370 23.77 13.51 -9.38
C ALA A 370 22.63 14.39 -9.91
N GLY A 371 21.90 15.02 -8.99
CA GLY A 371 20.77 15.91 -9.28
C GLY A 371 19.41 15.25 -9.25
N ASP A 372 19.33 13.93 -9.13
CA ASP A 372 18.06 13.16 -9.16
C ASP A 372 17.18 13.42 -7.93
N GLN A 373 17.80 13.78 -6.81
CA GLN A 373 17.11 14.07 -5.54
C GLN A 373 16.18 12.92 -5.10
N SER A 374 16.65 11.66 -5.23
CA SER A 374 15.94 10.48 -4.73
C SER A 374 15.59 10.62 -3.25
N GLY A 375 14.36 10.27 -2.85
CA GLY A 375 13.88 10.47 -1.49
C GLY A 375 13.21 11.82 -1.23
N THR A 376 12.87 12.59 -2.27
CA THR A 376 11.97 13.76 -2.15
C THR A 376 10.58 13.37 -1.66
N SER A 377 10.10 12.24 -2.09
CA SER A 377 8.89 11.57 -1.62
C SER A 377 9.19 10.10 -1.39
N VAL A 378 8.73 9.55 -0.29
CA VAL A 378 8.84 8.13 0.04
C VAL A 378 7.52 7.62 0.59
N SER A 379 7.19 6.37 0.33
CA SER A 379 5.99 5.74 0.84
C SER A 379 6.13 4.22 0.91
N ASN A 380 5.28 3.58 1.71
CA ASN A 380 4.86 2.19 1.48
C ASN A 380 4.31 2.07 0.05
N ALA A 381 4.56 0.98 -0.60
CA ALA A 381 3.99 0.61 -1.89
C ALA A 381 2.91 -0.49 -1.76
N GLY A 382 2.81 -1.12 -0.58
CA GLY A 382 2.07 -2.36 -0.38
C GLY A 382 2.76 -3.54 -1.06
N ASP A 383 2.09 -4.66 -1.16
CA ASP A 383 2.57 -5.85 -1.87
C ASP A 383 2.21 -5.76 -3.37
N VAL A 384 2.93 -4.89 -4.12
CA VAL A 384 2.63 -4.65 -5.56
C VAL A 384 2.92 -5.85 -6.45
N ASN A 385 3.69 -6.81 -5.95
CA ASN A 385 4.12 -7.97 -6.70
C ASN A 385 3.47 -9.27 -6.20
N GLY A 386 2.72 -9.24 -5.10
CA GLY A 386 1.97 -10.32 -4.48
C GLY A 386 2.87 -11.41 -3.88
N ASP A 387 4.07 -11.09 -3.37
CA ASP A 387 4.96 -12.08 -2.77
C ASP A 387 4.81 -12.21 -1.25
N GLY A 388 3.94 -11.39 -0.65
CA GLY A 388 3.58 -11.41 0.75
C GLY A 388 4.49 -10.57 1.64
N PHE A 389 5.31 -9.69 1.06
CA PHE A 389 6.10 -8.68 1.73
C PHE A 389 5.69 -7.30 1.22
N ASP A 390 5.64 -6.32 2.11
CA ASP A 390 5.41 -4.96 1.67
C ASP A 390 6.63 -4.42 0.92
N ASP A 391 6.35 -3.66 -0.14
CA ASP A 391 7.33 -3.01 -0.99
C ASP A 391 7.43 -1.52 -0.62
N VAL A 392 8.49 -0.84 -1.04
CA VAL A 392 8.61 0.60 -0.85
C VAL A 392 8.78 1.35 -2.17
N ILE A 393 8.25 2.57 -2.23
CA ILE A 393 8.39 3.44 -3.39
C ILE A 393 9.14 4.72 -3.03
N VAL A 394 10.08 5.13 -3.88
CA VAL A 394 10.94 6.30 -3.71
C VAL A 394 10.88 7.18 -4.95
N GLY A 395 10.47 8.43 -4.80
CA GLY A 395 10.47 9.43 -5.86
C GLY A 395 11.84 10.11 -6.04
N ALA A 396 12.20 10.36 -7.29
CA ALA A 396 13.42 11.05 -7.73
C ALA A 396 13.04 12.10 -8.80
N PHE A 397 12.55 13.23 -8.35
CA PHE A 397 11.90 14.21 -9.21
C PHE A 397 12.87 14.90 -10.20
N GLY A 398 14.15 14.96 -9.85
CA GLY A 398 15.21 15.55 -10.68
C GLY A 398 15.76 14.60 -11.75
N ALA A 399 15.36 13.33 -11.78
CA ALA A 399 15.78 12.38 -12.78
C ALA A 399 15.25 12.73 -14.18
N ASP A 400 16.08 12.53 -15.23
CA ASP A 400 15.79 12.94 -16.61
C ASP A 400 15.78 11.77 -17.63
N PRO A 401 15.19 10.57 -17.32
CA PRO A 401 15.28 9.41 -18.21
C PRO A 401 14.65 9.64 -19.58
N ASN A 402 13.54 10.36 -19.64
CA ASN A 402 12.79 10.67 -20.87
C ASN A 402 12.92 12.14 -21.31
N GLY A 403 13.88 12.88 -20.74
CA GLY A 403 14.14 14.29 -21.03
C GLY A 403 13.97 15.17 -19.78
N PRO A 404 14.25 16.48 -19.90
CA PRO A 404 14.28 17.38 -18.76
C PRO A 404 13.02 17.32 -17.91
N LEU A 405 13.21 17.20 -16.58
CA LEU A 405 12.13 17.15 -15.59
C LEU A 405 11.09 16.05 -15.91
N SER A 406 11.53 14.88 -16.33
CA SER A 406 10.60 13.75 -16.45
C SER A 406 10.29 13.13 -15.09
N GLY A 407 11.24 13.14 -14.18
CA GLY A 407 11.17 12.40 -12.93
C GLY A 407 11.26 10.88 -13.12
N SER A 408 11.61 10.21 -12.07
CA SER A 408 11.51 8.75 -11.95
C SER A 408 11.04 8.35 -10.56
N SER A 409 10.44 7.18 -10.45
CA SER A 409 10.18 6.57 -9.15
C SER A 409 10.73 5.15 -9.16
N TYR A 410 11.16 4.68 -8.01
CA TYR A 410 11.78 3.36 -7.85
C TYR A 410 10.96 2.57 -6.84
N VAL A 411 10.54 1.37 -7.23
CA VAL A 411 9.92 0.40 -6.32
C VAL A 411 10.99 -0.61 -5.94
N VAL A 412 11.14 -0.87 -4.65
CA VAL A 412 12.09 -1.83 -4.09
C VAL A 412 11.31 -2.89 -3.34
N PHE A 413 11.49 -4.14 -3.75
CA PHE A 413 10.73 -5.26 -3.20
C PHE A 413 11.21 -5.69 -1.82
N GLY A 414 10.21 -5.96 -0.95
CA GLY A 414 10.40 -6.63 0.31
C GLY A 414 10.89 -8.07 0.15
N LYS A 415 11.36 -8.66 1.22
CA LYS A 415 11.78 -10.07 1.27
C LYS A 415 12.18 -10.51 2.68
N ALA A 416 11.98 -11.77 3.01
CA ALA A 416 12.23 -12.34 4.34
C ALA A 416 13.67 -12.21 4.88
N SER A 417 14.66 -11.94 4.06
CA SER A 417 16.06 -11.84 4.54
C SER A 417 17.06 -11.45 3.44
N GLY A 418 18.27 -11.09 3.86
CA GLY A 418 19.39 -10.89 2.95
C GLY A 418 19.37 -9.52 2.27
N PHE A 419 18.90 -8.49 2.99
CA PHE A 419 19.15 -7.12 2.57
C PHE A 419 20.63 -6.78 2.72
N ASP A 420 21.21 -6.18 1.70
CA ASP A 420 22.50 -5.52 1.81
C ASP A 420 22.34 -4.22 2.60
N ALA A 421 23.33 -3.80 3.35
CA ALA A 421 23.31 -2.52 4.09
C ALA A 421 23.01 -1.31 3.18
N THR A 422 23.35 -1.43 1.90
CA THR A 422 23.11 -0.39 0.89
C THR A 422 22.67 -1.03 -0.42
N ILE A 423 21.59 -0.50 -1.01
CA ILE A 423 21.08 -0.87 -2.32
C ILE A 423 21.20 0.35 -3.22
N ASP A 424 21.92 0.25 -4.32
CA ASP A 424 22.00 1.29 -5.34
C ASP A 424 20.80 1.15 -6.28
N LEU A 425 19.95 2.17 -6.39
CA LEU A 425 18.73 2.15 -7.21
C LEU A 425 19.01 1.91 -8.69
N SER A 426 20.24 2.25 -9.18
CA SER A 426 20.65 1.90 -10.54
C SER A 426 20.90 0.41 -10.75
N SER A 427 21.03 -0.37 -9.66
CA SER A 427 21.30 -1.80 -9.69
C SER A 427 20.06 -2.68 -9.58
N LEU A 428 18.88 -2.09 -9.46
CA LEU A 428 17.62 -2.84 -9.37
C LEU A 428 17.45 -3.75 -10.58
N ASP A 429 17.05 -4.96 -10.32
CA ASP A 429 16.65 -5.93 -11.34
C ASP A 429 15.25 -6.46 -11.01
N SER A 430 14.70 -7.25 -11.89
CA SER A 430 13.37 -7.80 -11.78
C SER A 430 13.08 -8.62 -10.50
N ASN A 431 14.10 -9.01 -9.71
CA ASN A 431 13.90 -9.69 -8.41
C ASN A 431 14.04 -8.75 -7.21
N SER A 432 14.49 -7.52 -7.43
CA SER A 432 14.74 -6.54 -6.38
C SER A 432 13.91 -5.27 -6.54
N GLY A 433 13.24 -5.09 -7.69
CA GLY A 433 12.41 -3.91 -7.91
C GLY A 433 12.37 -3.47 -9.37
N PHE A 434 11.75 -2.34 -9.61
CA PHE A 434 11.61 -1.75 -10.95
C PHE A 434 11.62 -0.22 -10.89
N ARG A 435 11.73 0.42 -12.06
CA ARG A 435 11.70 1.87 -12.19
C ARG A 435 10.50 2.32 -13.03
N LEU A 436 9.82 3.36 -12.55
CA LEU A 436 8.77 4.09 -13.26
C LEU A 436 9.38 5.36 -13.84
N ASP A 437 9.36 5.50 -15.16
CA ASP A 437 9.89 6.68 -15.85
C ASP A 437 8.77 7.64 -16.25
N GLY A 438 8.82 8.84 -15.69
CA GLY A 438 7.90 9.92 -16.00
C GLY A 438 8.04 10.44 -17.43
N VAL A 439 7.17 11.32 -17.84
CA VAL A 439 7.19 11.93 -19.15
C VAL A 439 7.87 13.29 -19.09
N ALA A 440 8.64 13.65 -20.12
CA ALA A 440 9.39 14.90 -20.15
C ALA A 440 8.51 16.12 -19.81
N GLY A 441 8.90 16.87 -18.79
CA GLY A 441 8.19 18.05 -18.29
C GLY A 441 7.11 17.78 -17.25
N ASP A 442 6.87 16.52 -16.85
CA ASP A 442 5.86 16.18 -15.83
C ASP A 442 6.36 16.36 -14.40
N ALA A 443 7.67 16.29 -14.16
CA ALA A 443 8.30 16.35 -12.85
C ALA A 443 7.62 15.41 -11.82
N SER A 444 7.57 14.11 -12.13
CA SER A 444 6.98 13.10 -11.24
C SER A 444 7.69 13.15 -9.87
N ASP A 445 6.97 13.56 -8.82
CA ASP A 445 7.54 13.92 -7.51
C ASP A 445 6.86 13.19 -6.36
N SER A 446 5.54 13.24 -6.25
CA SER A 446 4.79 12.62 -5.16
C SER A 446 4.51 11.15 -5.49
N VAL A 447 4.77 10.28 -4.53
CA VAL A 447 4.52 8.83 -4.67
C VAL A 447 3.76 8.30 -3.47
N SER A 448 2.87 7.34 -3.69
CA SER A 448 2.15 6.64 -2.62
C SER A 448 1.67 5.26 -3.10
N ASN A 449 1.34 4.39 -2.14
CA ASN A 449 0.40 3.30 -2.34
C ASN A 449 -0.95 3.88 -2.81
N ALA A 450 -1.66 3.17 -3.64
CA ALA A 450 -3.03 3.49 -4.07
C ALA A 450 -4.06 2.50 -3.49
N GLY A 451 -3.63 1.49 -2.75
CA GLY A 451 -4.45 0.34 -2.38
C GLY A 451 -4.74 -0.55 -3.58
N ASP A 452 -5.69 -1.45 -3.45
CA ASP A 452 -6.16 -2.33 -4.55
C ASP A 452 -7.35 -1.69 -5.27
N VAL A 453 -7.06 -0.69 -6.14
CA VAL A 453 -8.05 0.13 -6.86
C VAL A 453 -8.92 -0.71 -7.81
N ASN A 454 -8.41 -1.86 -8.24
CA ASN A 454 -9.09 -2.73 -9.21
C ASN A 454 -9.57 -4.05 -8.61
N SER A 455 -9.26 -4.33 -7.35
CA SER A 455 -9.58 -5.55 -6.58
C SER A 455 -9.06 -6.84 -7.26
N ASP A 456 -7.83 -6.78 -7.78
CA ASP A 456 -7.17 -7.95 -8.37
C ASP A 456 -6.25 -8.69 -7.38
N GLY A 457 -6.13 -8.18 -6.14
CA GLY A 457 -5.39 -8.76 -5.03
C GLY A 457 -3.92 -8.33 -4.99
N PHE A 458 -3.53 -7.33 -5.74
CA PHE A 458 -2.23 -6.65 -5.68
C PHE A 458 -2.44 -5.19 -5.29
N ASP A 459 -1.56 -4.66 -4.47
CA ASP A 459 -1.57 -3.23 -4.19
C ASP A 459 -1.13 -2.45 -5.43
N ASP A 460 -1.80 -1.35 -5.68
CA ASP A 460 -1.54 -0.45 -6.80
C ASP A 460 -0.71 0.76 -6.33
N LEU A 461 -0.12 1.47 -7.27
CA LEU A 461 0.69 2.65 -7.00
C LEU A 461 0.06 3.91 -7.58
N ILE A 462 0.31 5.04 -6.93
CA ILE A 462 -0.02 6.34 -7.52
C ILE A 462 1.21 7.25 -7.54
N VAL A 463 1.45 7.89 -8.69
CA VAL A 463 2.56 8.83 -8.91
C VAL A 463 1.99 10.16 -9.37
N GLY A 464 2.26 11.23 -8.63
CA GLY A 464 1.87 12.58 -8.98
C GLY A 464 2.91 13.28 -9.85
N ALA A 465 2.45 14.03 -10.84
CA ALA A 465 3.27 14.76 -11.82
C ALA A 465 2.69 16.17 -12.03
N PRO A 466 3.00 17.11 -11.11
CA PRO A 466 2.34 18.41 -11.05
C PRO A 466 2.78 19.42 -12.10
N SER A 467 3.77 19.12 -12.93
CA SER A 467 4.33 20.08 -13.87
C SER A 467 3.57 20.22 -15.16
N ASP A 468 3.72 21.37 -15.72
CA ASP A 468 3.07 21.88 -16.91
C ASP A 468 3.87 21.54 -18.18
N ARG A 469 3.40 20.57 -18.97
CA ARG A 469 3.96 20.24 -20.28
C ARG A 469 3.81 21.34 -21.32
N ASN A 470 2.82 22.22 -21.17
CA ASN A 470 2.40 23.13 -22.25
C ASN A 470 2.31 24.59 -21.83
N GLY A 471 2.68 24.95 -20.59
CA GLY A 471 2.52 26.30 -20.06
C GLY A 471 1.08 26.64 -19.64
N ASP A 472 0.23 25.62 -19.48
CA ASP A 472 -1.20 25.79 -19.17
C ASP A 472 -1.56 25.36 -17.72
N PHE A 473 -0.55 25.06 -16.87
CA PHE A 473 -0.72 24.61 -15.48
C PHE A 473 -1.56 23.32 -15.34
N SER A 474 -1.52 22.45 -16.33
CA SER A 474 -2.18 21.14 -16.29
C SER A 474 -1.28 20.14 -15.57
N GLY A 475 -1.73 19.57 -14.46
CA GLY A 475 -1.06 18.46 -13.78
C GLY A 475 -1.61 17.10 -14.22
N SER A 476 -0.88 16.06 -13.90
CA SER A 476 -1.33 14.68 -14.10
C SER A 476 -0.98 13.83 -12.88
N SER A 477 -1.69 12.74 -12.70
CA SER A 477 -1.29 11.65 -11.80
C SER A 477 -1.45 10.33 -12.54
N TYR A 478 -0.70 9.32 -12.12
CA TYR A 478 -0.67 8.03 -12.78
C TYR A 478 -0.93 6.96 -11.74
N VAL A 479 -1.95 6.12 -11.96
CA VAL A 479 -2.20 4.90 -11.19
C VAL A 479 -1.63 3.73 -11.98
N ILE A 480 -0.80 2.91 -11.35
CA ILE A 480 -0.11 1.77 -11.95
C ILE A 480 -0.60 0.52 -11.23
N PHE A 481 -1.24 -0.40 -11.94
CA PHE A 481 -1.75 -1.63 -11.34
C PHE A 481 -0.62 -2.57 -10.96
N GLY A 482 -0.69 -3.05 -9.69
CA GLY A 482 0.15 -4.12 -9.19
C GLY A 482 -0.05 -5.41 -9.98
N ARG A 483 0.93 -6.30 -9.95
CA ARG A 483 0.85 -7.57 -10.68
C ARG A 483 2.04 -8.47 -10.42
N SER A 484 1.83 -9.77 -10.47
CA SER A 484 2.85 -10.78 -10.20
C SER A 484 4.06 -10.77 -11.14
N ASP A 485 3.96 -10.17 -12.34
CA ASP A 485 5.07 -10.14 -13.30
C ASP A 485 6.11 -9.04 -13.03
N PHE A 486 5.88 -8.18 -12.04
CA PHE A 486 6.91 -7.25 -11.55
C PHE A 486 8.14 -7.96 -10.99
N ASN A 487 7.99 -9.15 -10.42
CA ASN A 487 9.08 -9.97 -9.86
C ASN A 487 10.08 -10.52 -10.89
N GLY A 488 10.14 -9.99 -12.09
CA GLY A 488 11.00 -10.54 -13.17
C GLY A 488 10.59 -11.92 -13.64
N ASN A 489 9.54 -12.47 -13.06
CA ASN A 489 8.89 -13.66 -13.54
C ASN A 489 8.01 -13.35 -14.76
N GLY A 490 8.45 -12.46 -15.62
CA GLY A 490 7.89 -12.27 -16.96
C GLY A 490 7.98 -13.52 -17.85
N ASN A 491 7.90 -14.70 -17.27
CA ASN A 491 7.61 -15.97 -17.89
C ASN A 491 6.09 -16.20 -17.90
N VAL A 492 5.33 -15.23 -18.42
CA VAL A 492 3.95 -15.54 -18.79
C VAL A 492 4.01 -16.56 -19.91
N ILE A 493 3.47 -17.73 -19.64
CA ILE A 493 3.35 -18.81 -20.63
C ILE A 493 1.89 -18.79 -21.09
N SER A 494 1.61 -17.99 -22.12
CA SER A 494 0.26 -17.86 -22.66
C SER A 494 -0.07 -18.98 -23.62
N GLY A 495 -1.29 -19.49 -23.51
CA GLY A 495 -1.92 -20.40 -24.47
C GLY A 495 -2.61 -19.62 -25.63
N THR A 496 -3.41 -20.35 -26.38
CA THR A 496 -4.25 -19.86 -27.48
C THR A 496 -5.73 -20.22 -27.18
N PRO A 497 -6.71 -19.70 -27.91
CA PRO A 497 -8.08 -20.18 -27.77
C PRO A 497 -8.29 -21.61 -28.28
N GLY A 498 -7.57 -22.59 -27.77
CA GLY A 498 -7.66 -24.00 -28.15
C GLY A 498 -6.74 -24.87 -27.30
N ASP A 499 -6.93 -26.19 -27.30
CA ASP A 499 -6.23 -27.14 -26.43
C ASP A 499 -4.70 -27.02 -26.52
N ASP A 500 -4.04 -26.46 -25.48
CA ASP A 500 -2.60 -26.20 -25.41
C ASP A 500 -1.86 -27.12 -24.41
N THR A 501 -0.56 -27.19 -24.54
CA THR A 501 0.35 -27.80 -23.55
C THR A 501 1.43 -26.81 -23.18
N LEU A 502 1.27 -26.17 -22.03
CA LEU A 502 2.16 -25.19 -21.47
C LEU A 502 3.09 -25.86 -20.45
N THR A 503 4.38 -25.54 -20.49
CA THR A 503 5.37 -26.16 -19.61
C THR A 503 6.34 -25.11 -19.10
N GLY A 504 6.41 -24.98 -17.79
CA GLY A 504 7.30 -24.06 -17.07
C GLY A 504 8.73 -24.59 -16.84
N THR A 505 9.45 -23.85 -16.04
CA THR A 505 10.82 -24.12 -15.62
C THR A 505 10.90 -24.41 -14.11
N SER A 506 12.01 -24.12 -13.47
CA SER A 506 12.13 -24.13 -12.00
C SER A 506 12.04 -22.72 -11.39
N ALA A 507 11.80 -21.70 -12.22
CA ALA A 507 11.46 -20.36 -11.76
C ALA A 507 9.95 -20.26 -11.51
N ALA A 508 9.48 -19.17 -10.93
CA ALA A 508 8.06 -18.91 -10.85
C ALA A 508 7.54 -18.45 -12.22
N GLU A 509 6.45 -19.02 -12.70
CA GLU A 509 5.79 -18.68 -13.96
C GLU A 509 4.30 -18.45 -13.76
N ARG A 510 3.73 -17.56 -14.57
CA ARG A 510 2.29 -17.39 -14.70
C ARG A 510 1.80 -18.07 -15.98
N PHE A 511 0.94 -19.06 -15.83
CA PHE A 511 0.29 -19.75 -16.93
C PHE A 511 -1.08 -19.11 -17.19
N GLU A 512 -1.26 -18.55 -18.37
CA GLU A 512 -2.54 -18.06 -18.88
C GLU A 512 -2.97 -18.95 -20.03
N ALA A 513 -3.82 -19.94 -19.74
CA ALA A 513 -4.10 -20.99 -20.70
C ALA A 513 -5.06 -20.55 -21.80
N GLY A 514 -6.07 -19.73 -21.49
CA GLY A 514 -7.09 -19.24 -22.42
C GLY A 514 -8.27 -20.18 -22.57
N ASP A 515 -9.05 -19.99 -23.65
CA ASP A 515 -10.13 -20.94 -23.95
C ASP A 515 -9.52 -22.27 -24.42
N GLY A 516 -10.07 -23.43 -24.00
CA GLY A 516 -9.60 -24.72 -24.47
C GLY A 516 -9.54 -25.76 -23.35
N ASN A 517 -9.07 -26.98 -23.62
CA ASN A 517 -8.80 -27.97 -22.57
C ASN A 517 -7.28 -28.10 -22.44
N ASP A 518 -6.71 -27.30 -21.55
CA ASP A 518 -5.31 -27.03 -21.52
C ASP A 518 -4.55 -27.90 -20.53
N ARG A 519 -3.28 -28.04 -20.76
CA ARG A 519 -2.39 -28.78 -19.89
C ARG A 519 -1.22 -27.92 -19.45
N MET A 520 -1.23 -27.46 -18.22
CA MET A 520 -0.18 -26.69 -17.59
C MET A 520 0.69 -27.57 -16.70
N ILE A 521 2.00 -27.45 -16.81
CA ILE A 521 2.98 -28.24 -16.05
C ILE A 521 4.00 -27.28 -15.43
N GLY A 522 3.84 -26.97 -14.16
CA GLY A 522 4.86 -26.34 -13.34
C GLY A 522 5.99 -27.34 -13.05
N ARG A 523 7.23 -26.86 -12.94
CA ARG A 523 8.41 -27.68 -12.65
C ARG A 523 9.14 -27.24 -11.38
N GLY A 524 8.56 -26.35 -10.63
CA GLY A 524 9.06 -25.73 -9.42
C GLY A 524 9.00 -24.22 -9.55
N GLY A 525 9.23 -23.50 -8.48
CA GLY A 525 8.97 -22.08 -8.39
C GLY A 525 7.58 -21.79 -7.80
N ALA A 526 7.31 -20.54 -7.51
CA ALA A 526 6.02 -20.10 -7.01
C ALA A 526 5.08 -19.79 -8.19
N ASP A 527 4.60 -20.86 -8.89
CA ASP A 527 3.82 -20.74 -10.12
C ASP A 527 2.38 -20.29 -9.86
N GLU A 528 1.83 -19.54 -10.80
CA GLU A 528 0.40 -19.22 -10.90
C GLU A 528 -0.22 -19.92 -12.12
N PHE A 529 -1.38 -20.54 -11.92
CA PHE A 529 -2.08 -21.27 -12.97
C PHE A 529 -3.49 -20.69 -13.16
N HIS A 530 -3.75 -20.13 -14.34
CA HIS A 530 -5.07 -19.66 -14.77
C HIS A 530 -5.53 -20.54 -15.93
N GLY A 531 -6.54 -21.39 -15.68
CA GLY A 531 -7.14 -22.29 -16.68
C GLY A 531 -8.11 -21.57 -17.58
N GLU A 532 -8.81 -20.55 -17.06
CA GLU A 532 -9.85 -19.76 -17.71
C GLU A 532 -11.05 -20.62 -18.15
N ALA A 533 -11.24 -20.95 -19.41
CA ALA A 533 -12.44 -21.65 -19.87
C ALA A 533 -12.13 -22.97 -20.57
N GLY A 534 -12.55 -24.09 -19.97
CA GLY A 534 -12.30 -25.42 -20.54
C GLY A 534 -12.28 -26.51 -19.48
N ASN A 535 -11.65 -27.66 -19.76
CA ASN A 535 -11.39 -28.66 -18.75
C ASN A 535 -9.88 -28.85 -18.62
N ASP A 536 -9.31 -28.15 -17.67
CA ASP A 536 -7.89 -27.92 -17.63
C ASP A 536 -7.17 -28.88 -16.69
N TYR A 537 -5.89 -29.08 -16.95
CA TYR A 537 -5.03 -29.95 -16.17
C TYR A 537 -3.80 -29.19 -15.70
N MET A 538 -3.74 -28.89 -14.41
CA MET A 538 -2.62 -28.20 -13.76
C MET A 538 -1.80 -29.19 -12.93
N ARG A 539 -0.50 -29.24 -13.16
CA ARG A 539 0.41 -30.12 -12.41
C ARG A 539 1.44 -29.31 -11.65
N VAL A 540 1.39 -29.44 -10.31
CA VAL A 540 2.33 -28.82 -9.37
C VAL A 540 3.32 -29.83 -8.82
N PRO A 541 4.63 -29.53 -8.79
CA PRO A 541 5.66 -30.45 -8.25
C PRO A 541 5.75 -30.43 -6.72
N ASP A 542 5.35 -29.33 -6.09
CA ASP A 542 5.35 -29.08 -4.64
C ASP A 542 4.16 -28.19 -4.27
N LEU A 543 4.09 -27.71 -3.04
CA LEU A 543 3.02 -26.85 -2.52
C LEU A 543 3.44 -25.37 -2.43
N GLY A 544 4.53 -25.01 -3.09
CA GLY A 544 5.05 -23.63 -3.15
C GLY A 544 4.41 -22.75 -4.23
N PHE A 545 3.40 -23.26 -4.94
CA PHE A 545 2.65 -22.47 -5.92
C PHE A 545 1.89 -21.32 -5.23
N ARG A 546 1.70 -20.22 -5.96
CA ARG A 546 0.99 -19.02 -5.48
C ARG A 546 -0.52 -19.15 -5.69
N LEU A 547 -0.93 -19.58 -6.87
CA LEU A 547 -2.32 -19.69 -7.26
C LEU A 547 -2.55 -20.93 -8.15
N VAL A 548 -3.69 -21.58 -7.98
CA VAL A 548 -4.25 -22.55 -8.92
C VAL A 548 -5.71 -22.22 -9.11
N ASP A 549 -6.03 -21.56 -10.20
CA ASP A 549 -7.40 -21.26 -10.62
C ASP A 549 -7.75 -22.08 -11.86
N GLY A 550 -8.68 -23.01 -11.72
CA GLY A 550 -9.17 -23.83 -12.84
C GLY A 550 -10.07 -23.07 -13.80
N GLY A 551 -10.75 -22.02 -13.30
CA GLY A 551 -11.72 -21.27 -14.07
C GLY A 551 -13.01 -22.03 -14.33
N ILE A 552 -13.65 -21.81 -15.50
CA ILE A 552 -14.95 -22.40 -15.83
C ILE A 552 -14.74 -23.77 -16.49
N GLY A 553 -15.10 -24.86 -15.79
CA GLY A 553 -14.97 -26.16 -16.41
C GLY A 553 -15.10 -27.39 -15.50
N ASN A 554 -14.39 -28.45 -15.84
CA ASN A 554 -14.12 -29.57 -14.96
C ASN A 554 -12.62 -29.80 -14.84
N ASP A 555 -12.01 -29.09 -13.87
CA ASP A 555 -10.60 -28.87 -13.81
C ASP A 555 -9.89 -29.81 -12.86
N ILE A 556 -8.61 -30.01 -13.11
CA ILE A 556 -7.81 -31.05 -12.44
C ILE A 556 -6.54 -30.43 -11.88
N LEU A 557 -6.41 -30.43 -10.55
CA LEU A 557 -5.14 -30.21 -9.87
C LEU A 557 -4.43 -31.56 -9.65
N ALA A 558 -3.23 -31.71 -10.16
CA ALA A 558 -2.42 -32.92 -10.03
C ALA A 558 -1.13 -32.66 -9.22
N LEU A 559 -0.98 -33.33 -8.09
CA LEU A 559 0.25 -33.32 -7.31
C LEU A 559 1.31 -34.19 -8.01
N GLY A 560 2.44 -33.58 -8.36
CA GLY A 560 3.53 -34.23 -9.08
C GLY A 560 4.72 -34.61 -8.21
N GLY A 561 4.74 -34.16 -6.96
CA GLY A 561 5.82 -34.39 -6.01
C GLY A 561 5.72 -35.69 -5.21
N SER A 562 6.54 -35.81 -4.16
CA SER A 562 6.61 -36.97 -3.27
C SER A 562 6.26 -36.57 -1.84
N ASP A 563 5.42 -37.38 -1.19
CA ASP A 563 5.08 -37.24 0.22
C ASP A 563 4.47 -35.86 0.57
N LEU A 564 3.70 -35.29 -0.36
CA LEU A 564 3.07 -33.97 -0.20
C LEU A 564 1.88 -34.07 0.78
N ASN A 565 1.71 -33.04 1.60
CA ASN A 565 0.60 -32.92 2.54
C ASN A 565 -0.21 -31.65 2.23
N LEU A 566 -1.15 -31.78 1.29
CA LEU A 566 -2.04 -30.68 0.91
C LEU A 566 -3.18 -30.54 1.92
N ASN A 567 -3.23 -29.44 2.64
CA ASN A 567 -4.34 -29.08 3.53
C ASN A 567 -5.15 -27.95 2.90
N LEU A 568 -6.35 -28.25 2.40
CA LEU A 568 -7.16 -27.26 1.70
C LEU A 568 -7.59 -26.09 2.59
N THR A 569 -7.79 -26.33 3.89
CA THR A 569 -8.15 -25.27 4.83
C THR A 569 -7.03 -24.22 4.95
N ASP A 570 -5.75 -24.64 4.88
CA ASP A 570 -4.59 -23.74 4.97
C ASP A 570 -4.31 -23.04 3.63
N MET A 571 -4.85 -23.55 2.51
CA MET A 571 -4.65 -22.94 1.19
C MET A 571 -5.59 -21.75 0.93
N GLY A 572 -6.71 -21.66 1.65
CA GLY A 572 -7.65 -20.54 1.51
C GLY A 572 -8.05 -20.28 0.06
N SER A 573 -7.89 -19.06 -0.42
CA SER A 573 -8.19 -18.65 -1.80
C SER A 573 -7.12 -19.05 -2.83
N LYS A 574 -6.01 -19.68 -2.41
CA LYS A 574 -4.95 -20.10 -3.35
C LYS A 574 -5.37 -21.21 -4.32
N ILE A 575 -6.50 -21.89 -4.09
CA ILE A 575 -7.02 -22.93 -4.99
C ILE A 575 -8.52 -22.68 -5.20
N SER A 576 -8.91 -22.48 -6.46
CA SER A 576 -10.30 -22.28 -6.91
C SER A 576 -10.60 -23.01 -8.23
N GLY A 577 -11.88 -23.17 -8.58
CA GLY A 577 -12.29 -23.77 -9.86
C GLY A 577 -11.82 -25.21 -10.07
N ILE A 578 -11.75 -26.07 -9.03
CA ILE A 578 -11.20 -27.42 -9.13
C ILE A 578 -12.22 -28.50 -8.76
N GLU A 579 -12.56 -29.38 -9.69
CA GLU A 579 -13.46 -30.51 -9.51
C GLU A 579 -12.75 -31.84 -9.26
N THR A 580 -11.47 -31.94 -9.61
CA THR A 580 -10.70 -33.17 -9.42
C THR A 580 -9.32 -32.91 -8.87
N ILE A 581 -8.95 -33.54 -7.75
CA ILE A 581 -7.58 -33.60 -7.24
C ILE A 581 -6.97 -34.96 -7.52
N ARG A 582 -5.75 -35.00 -8.07
CA ARG A 582 -4.98 -36.22 -8.34
C ARG A 582 -3.73 -36.27 -7.47
N LEU A 583 -3.65 -37.29 -6.61
CA LEU A 583 -2.54 -37.55 -5.71
C LEU A 583 -1.46 -38.48 -6.31
N PHE A 584 -1.37 -38.55 -7.64
CA PHE A 584 -0.52 -39.54 -8.36
C PHE A 584 0.97 -39.21 -8.37
N GLY A 585 1.49 -38.36 -7.46
CA GLY A 585 2.92 -38.14 -7.26
C GLY A 585 3.67 -39.42 -6.86
N THR A 586 4.92 -39.30 -6.52
CA THR A 586 5.70 -40.40 -5.92
C THR A 586 5.56 -40.36 -4.39
N GLY A 587 5.67 -41.51 -3.71
CA GLY A 587 5.47 -41.59 -2.25
C GLY A 587 4.00 -41.58 -1.84
N ASP A 588 3.73 -41.31 -0.56
CA ASP A 588 2.41 -41.38 0.06
C ASP A 588 1.85 -39.96 0.30
N ASN A 589 1.12 -39.42 -0.67
CA ASN A 589 0.56 -38.08 -0.59
C ASN A 589 -0.69 -38.04 0.31
N THR A 590 -0.87 -36.96 1.04
CA THR A 590 -2.02 -36.75 1.94
C THR A 590 -2.80 -35.51 1.51
N LEU A 591 -4.14 -35.66 1.46
CA LEU A 591 -5.09 -34.57 1.29
C LEU A 591 -5.89 -34.40 2.58
N THR A 592 -5.84 -33.24 3.19
CA THR A 592 -6.69 -32.87 4.34
C THR A 592 -7.76 -31.89 3.90
N LEU A 593 -9.03 -32.16 4.27
CA LEU A 593 -10.17 -31.35 3.84
C LEU A 593 -11.33 -31.38 4.84
N THR A 594 -12.20 -30.39 4.72
CA THR A 594 -13.51 -30.30 5.37
C THR A 594 -14.63 -30.28 4.31
N ALA A 595 -15.89 -30.36 4.75
CA ALA A 595 -17.03 -30.19 3.84
C ALA A 595 -17.11 -28.77 3.25
N ALA A 596 -16.69 -27.75 4.03
CA ALA A 596 -16.64 -26.39 3.55
C ALA A 596 -15.60 -26.21 2.42
N ASP A 597 -14.45 -26.86 2.53
CA ASP A 597 -13.43 -26.81 1.48
C ASP A 597 -13.96 -27.42 0.17
N VAL A 598 -14.71 -28.52 0.23
CA VAL A 598 -15.32 -29.12 -0.95
C VAL A 598 -16.35 -28.20 -1.61
N LEU A 599 -17.09 -27.43 -0.82
CA LEU A 599 -18.10 -26.50 -1.36
C LEU A 599 -17.47 -25.22 -1.95
N ASN A 600 -16.32 -24.81 -1.45
CA ASN A 600 -15.63 -23.59 -1.89
C ASN A 600 -14.65 -23.81 -3.05
N LEU A 601 -14.25 -25.08 -3.29
CA LEU A 601 -13.21 -25.40 -4.27
C LEU A 601 -13.70 -25.35 -5.72
N SER A 602 -14.97 -25.67 -5.98
CA SER A 602 -15.59 -25.71 -7.31
C SER A 602 -16.71 -24.69 -7.40
N ASP A 603 -16.71 -23.90 -8.44
CA ASP A 603 -17.78 -22.95 -8.78
C ASP A 603 -18.95 -23.60 -9.55
N THR A 604 -18.73 -24.78 -10.12
CA THR A 604 -19.70 -25.47 -10.97
C THR A 604 -20.48 -26.58 -10.26
N THR A 605 -19.87 -27.25 -9.26
CA THR A 605 -20.47 -28.39 -8.57
C THR A 605 -20.13 -28.43 -7.09
N ASN A 606 -20.98 -29.05 -6.27
CA ASN A 606 -20.68 -29.36 -4.87
C ASN A 606 -19.92 -30.70 -4.71
N THR A 607 -19.23 -31.17 -5.75
CA THR A 607 -18.62 -32.49 -5.80
C THR A 607 -17.12 -32.38 -6.09
N LEU A 608 -16.31 -32.87 -5.17
CA LEU A 608 -14.88 -33.05 -5.38
C LEU A 608 -14.58 -34.53 -5.64
N LYS A 609 -13.80 -34.80 -6.69
CA LYS A 609 -13.30 -36.13 -7.03
C LYS A 609 -11.82 -36.23 -6.68
N VAL A 610 -11.45 -37.29 -5.95
CA VAL A 610 -10.04 -37.52 -5.56
C VAL A 610 -9.57 -38.87 -6.07
N ASN A 611 -8.50 -38.88 -6.85
CA ASN A 611 -7.82 -40.08 -7.34
C ASN A 611 -6.39 -40.14 -6.78
N GLY A 612 -5.91 -41.37 -6.54
CA GLY A 612 -4.55 -41.56 -6.02
C GLY A 612 -4.07 -43.01 -6.18
N ASN A 613 -2.84 -43.25 -5.76
CA ASN A 613 -2.18 -44.54 -5.69
C ASN A 613 -2.47 -45.25 -4.36
N GLU A 614 -2.04 -46.52 -4.26
CA GLU A 614 -1.96 -47.21 -2.98
C GLU A 614 -0.91 -46.55 -2.09
N GLY A 615 -1.29 -46.13 -0.87
CA GLY A 615 -0.48 -45.36 0.06
C GLY A 615 -0.97 -43.91 0.24
N ASP A 616 -1.57 -43.34 -0.80
CA ASP A 616 -2.22 -42.03 -0.70
C ASP A 616 -3.43 -42.05 0.23
N ARG A 617 -3.71 -40.92 0.89
CA ARG A 617 -4.78 -40.86 1.90
C ARG A 617 -5.51 -39.52 1.94
N ILE A 618 -6.76 -39.57 2.38
CA ILE A 618 -7.57 -38.41 2.73
C ILE A 618 -7.80 -38.39 4.25
N VAL A 619 -7.69 -37.21 4.85
CA VAL A 619 -7.92 -36.93 6.27
C VAL A 619 -9.01 -35.87 6.40
N GLY A 620 -9.88 -36.02 7.42
CA GLY A 620 -11.00 -35.11 7.69
C GLY A 620 -12.37 -35.75 7.54
N LEU A 621 -12.44 -37.04 7.20
CA LEU A 621 -13.70 -37.78 7.04
C LEU A 621 -14.24 -38.39 8.34
N SER A 622 -13.46 -38.36 9.43
CA SER A 622 -13.81 -38.99 10.70
C SER A 622 -15.02 -38.36 11.42
N HIS A 623 -15.45 -37.15 11.02
CA HIS A 623 -16.55 -36.42 11.65
C HIS A 623 -17.48 -35.79 10.62
N GLY A 624 -18.79 -36.09 10.75
CA GLY A 624 -19.85 -35.42 9.98
C GLY A 624 -20.11 -35.97 8.57
N TRP A 625 -19.25 -36.83 8.04
CA TRP A 625 -19.45 -37.45 6.74
C TRP A 625 -20.29 -38.73 6.85
N GLY A 626 -21.14 -38.99 5.86
CA GLY A 626 -21.93 -40.20 5.70
C GLY A 626 -21.36 -41.05 4.58
N ASP A 627 -21.48 -42.39 4.72
CA ASP A 627 -21.07 -43.39 3.72
C ASP A 627 -22.16 -43.58 2.67
N GLY A 628 -21.87 -43.26 1.42
CA GLY A 628 -22.71 -43.50 0.26
C GLY A 628 -22.41 -44.82 -0.47
N GLY A 629 -21.40 -45.55 -0.01
CA GLY A 629 -20.97 -46.84 -0.59
C GLY A 629 -20.07 -46.70 -1.81
N VAL A 630 -19.61 -47.88 -2.28
CA VAL A 630 -18.70 -47.96 -3.43
C VAL A 630 -19.53 -48.13 -4.73
N HIS A 631 -19.27 -47.26 -5.69
CA HIS A 631 -19.87 -47.26 -7.02
C HIS A 631 -18.78 -47.21 -8.10
N GLY A 632 -18.56 -48.34 -8.78
CA GLY A 632 -17.47 -48.50 -9.74
C GLY A 632 -16.11 -48.36 -9.05
N ASP A 633 -15.28 -47.46 -9.53
CA ASP A 633 -13.93 -47.22 -9.02
C ASP A 633 -13.87 -46.17 -7.88
N PHE A 634 -15.05 -45.72 -7.37
CA PHE A 634 -15.13 -44.67 -6.37
C PHE A 634 -15.97 -45.08 -5.16
N HIS A 635 -15.49 -44.68 -3.97
CA HIS A 635 -16.25 -44.65 -2.74
C HIS A 635 -16.84 -43.24 -2.58
N THR A 636 -18.15 -43.15 -2.36
CA THR A 636 -18.85 -41.86 -2.20
C THR A 636 -19.01 -41.52 -0.74
N PHE A 637 -18.68 -40.30 -0.36
CA PHE A 637 -18.96 -39.72 0.94
C PHE A 637 -19.76 -38.43 0.76
N PHE A 638 -20.62 -38.12 1.73
CA PHE A 638 -21.44 -36.89 1.71
C PHE A 638 -21.50 -36.24 3.08
N ASN A 639 -21.51 -34.89 3.09
CA ASN A 639 -21.72 -34.08 4.29
C ASN A 639 -22.56 -32.85 3.88
N ASP A 640 -23.86 -32.86 4.27
CA ASP A 640 -24.86 -31.89 3.79
C ASP A 640 -24.90 -31.84 2.24
N ALA A 641 -24.53 -30.67 1.67
CA ALA A 641 -24.49 -30.46 0.22
C ALA A 641 -23.17 -30.93 -0.43
N ALA A 642 -22.12 -31.17 0.36
CA ALA A 642 -20.81 -31.57 -0.14
C ALA A 642 -20.80 -33.06 -0.48
N VAL A 643 -20.28 -33.42 -1.66
CA VAL A 643 -20.08 -34.77 -2.13
C VAL A 643 -18.62 -35.02 -2.44
N LEU A 644 -18.05 -36.10 -1.90
CA LEU A 644 -16.66 -36.48 -2.15
C LEU A 644 -16.63 -37.89 -2.79
N LEU A 645 -16.00 -37.98 -3.95
CA LEU A 645 -15.79 -39.25 -4.67
C LEU A 645 -14.30 -39.63 -4.52
N VAL A 646 -14.03 -40.67 -3.76
CA VAL A 646 -12.67 -41.16 -3.46
C VAL A 646 -12.36 -42.43 -4.22
N GLY A 647 -11.26 -42.43 -4.99
CA GLY A 647 -10.79 -43.61 -5.67
C GLY A 647 -10.51 -44.77 -4.70
N VAL A 648 -10.90 -45.98 -5.06
CA VAL A 648 -10.85 -47.16 -4.17
C VAL A 648 -9.43 -47.53 -3.70
N ASN A 649 -8.38 -46.96 -4.33
CA ASN A 649 -7.00 -47.16 -3.95
C ASN A 649 -6.50 -46.15 -2.88
N VAL A 650 -7.30 -45.12 -2.60
CA VAL A 650 -6.94 -44.05 -1.64
C VAL A 650 -7.49 -44.39 -0.26
N ALA A 651 -6.64 -44.38 0.75
CA ALA A 651 -7.04 -44.63 2.12
C ALA A 651 -7.80 -43.42 2.71
N THR A 652 -8.70 -43.66 3.66
CA THR A 652 -9.44 -42.59 4.35
C THR A 652 -9.38 -42.79 5.86
N ASP A 653 -9.58 -41.72 6.64
CA ASP A 653 -9.80 -41.78 8.08
C ASP A 653 -11.28 -41.93 8.47
N PHE A 654 -12.16 -42.25 7.51
CA PHE A 654 -13.56 -42.52 7.76
C PHE A 654 -13.71 -43.80 8.63
N ALA A 655 -14.38 -43.68 9.78
CA ALA A 655 -14.53 -44.75 10.78
C ALA A 655 -15.95 -45.30 10.85
#